data_d64ed9e510a49a50b0d6890e941f957e
#
_entry.id   d64ed9e510a49a50b0d6890e941f957e
#
_cell.length_a   1.000
_cell.length_b   1.000
_cell.length_c   1.000
_cell.angle_alpha   90.00
_cell.angle_beta   90.00
_cell.angle_gamma   90.00
#
_symmetry.space_group_name_H-M   'P 1'
#
loop_
_entity.id
_entity.type
_entity.pdbx_description
1 polymer ?
#
loop_
_entity_poly.entity_id
_entity_poly.type
_entity_poly.pdbx_seq_one_letter_code
_entity_poly.pdbx_strand_id
1 'polypeptide(L)'
;MKRFFVLFFLLFSVSILSQIQDNVTWSVEPNPFNDSEKIKITVSGVDPSKWSTQDVYLWTWFFDSNDVEVSSQINWNGEWNNSKESMKMTKNSDGTFSFEFTPTELFQYNGIGKIGVLAKAKNGTGDKKTPDYFFEVGKFDLTVNSPKINPVILDREGSISISVTSTNEVNYYLYKGDEVLFESLNNKNFSKDVLGPDSGSDGLKLIESTTLKLLCEDTSDSNNFMYLSFDIVVEPISIETEPPFELKDGINYDNNNSSKIYLQLNAPKKDFVYVLGNFNDYVKDKKSLMNINPSNNKFWFEISDLNENENYWYQYQVFSKSPVSGSPTVIKVADPFSNLIISSYDDNQIPENSFPNLPKFPENQIGEFTFINKSEKYDWNITEFDKPKKEDLIIYEILVRDFDKESSFQNLIDRIEYFKNLNINAIELMPVMEFEGNESWGYNSSYHLSLDKFYGTQNKLKEFIDLCHQNGIAVILDLALNHVFGRSPLVKMWMDDPDNDSWGGPSNENPYFNQSAKHTYSVGYDFNHQNELTQYYTKRVVEHWINDYKIDGFRWDLTKGFTQNCDENNYDCTNSFQQDRVDLLKSYADYSWSLDPDHYVIFEHLGSNSEEMEWANYRINEGKGIMMWGKMTSMFNQLSMGYNDNSDISRADHKSRGFNDKRLVTYAESHDEERIMYKNLNFQNNP
;
A
#
# COMPACT_ATOMS: atom_id res chain seq x y z
N MET A 1 -15.47 -5.10 -51.61
CA MET A 1 -16.08 -4.90 -50.30
C MET A 1 -15.66 -6.07 -49.41
N LYS A 2 -14.54 -5.95 -48.70
CA LYS A 2 -14.14 -6.86 -47.62
C LYS A 2 -14.04 -5.98 -46.38
N ARG A 3 -14.87 -6.27 -45.41
CA ARG A 3 -14.90 -5.56 -44.11
C ARG A 3 -13.67 -6.02 -43.31
N PHE A 4 -12.77 -5.09 -43.03
CA PHE A 4 -11.73 -5.26 -42.03
C PHE A 4 -12.38 -5.19 -40.63
N PHE A 5 -12.34 -6.30 -39.90
CA PHE A 5 -12.52 -6.28 -38.44
C PHE A 5 -11.16 -5.92 -37.87
N VAL A 6 -11.02 -4.69 -37.45
CA VAL A 6 -9.94 -4.30 -36.52
C VAL A 6 -10.36 -4.80 -35.14
N LEU A 7 -9.75 -5.91 -34.71
CA LEU A 7 -9.85 -6.37 -33.34
C LEU A 7 -8.98 -5.40 -32.49
N PHE A 8 -9.63 -4.40 -31.92
CA PHE A 8 -9.07 -3.61 -30.83
C PHE A 8 -9.00 -4.55 -29.62
N PHE A 9 -7.83 -5.07 -29.27
CA PHE A 9 -7.58 -5.54 -27.93
C PHE A 9 -7.52 -4.30 -27.05
N LEU A 10 -8.67 -3.93 -26.52
CA LEU A 10 -8.75 -3.14 -25.30
C LEU A 10 -8.15 -4.02 -24.20
N LEU A 11 -6.91 -3.74 -23.84
CA LEU A 11 -6.42 -4.03 -22.49
C LEU A 11 -7.35 -3.27 -21.56
N PHE A 12 -8.35 -3.97 -21.03
CA PHE A 12 -9.04 -3.50 -19.83
C PHE A 12 -8.00 -3.53 -18.71
N SER A 13 -7.36 -2.40 -18.47
CA SER A 13 -6.87 -2.10 -17.13
C SER A 13 -8.11 -2.12 -16.25
N VAL A 14 -8.32 -3.22 -15.55
CA VAL A 14 -9.29 -3.27 -14.47
C VAL A 14 -8.72 -2.33 -13.42
N SER A 15 -9.20 -1.11 -13.39
CA SER A 15 -9.09 -0.27 -12.20
C SER A 15 -9.66 -1.13 -11.07
N ILE A 16 -8.82 -1.54 -10.15
CA ILE A 16 -9.26 -2.15 -8.89
C ILE A 16 -9.72 -0.96 -8.03
N LEU A 17 -10.84 -0.34 -8.44
CA LEU A 17 -11.64 0.44 -7.51
C LEU A 17 -12.27 -0.60 -6.58
N SER A 18 -12.14 -0.41 -5.29
CA SER A 18 -12.88 -1.17 -4.30
C SER A 18 -14.33 -1.28 -4.75
N GLN A 19 -14.84 -2.51 -4.90
CA GLN A 19 -16.22 -2.77 -5.33
C GLN A 19 -17.10 -3.10 -4.13
N ILE A 20 -16.72 -2.56 -2.96
CA ILE A 20 -17.50 -2.68 -1.72
C ILE A 20 -18.85 -2.01 -1.93
N GLN A 21 -19.90 -2.69 -1.47
CA GLN A 21 -21.26 -2.18 -1.46
C GLN A 21 -21.68 -1.96 -0.01
N ASP A 22 -21.47 -0.76 0.50
CA ASP A 22 -21.67 -0.34 1.90
C ASP A 22 -23.12 0.01 2.28
N ASN A 23 -23.98 0.28 1.29
CA ASN A 23 -25.40 0.58 1.51
C ASN A 23 -26.27 -0.70 1.59
N VAL A 24 -25.88 -1.63 2.46
CA VAL A 24 -26.59 -2.90 2.66
C VAL A 24 -27.18 -2.97 4.05
N THR A 25 -28.27 -3.73 4.21
CA THR A 25 -28.86 -4.05 5.53
C THR A 25 -28.99 -5.55 5.69
N TRP A 26 -28.65 -6.03 6.88
CA TRP A 26 -28.74 -7.43 7.24
C TRP A 26 -29.87 -7.69 8.24
N SER A 27 -30.47 -8.86 8.17
CA SER A 27 -31.42 -9.34 9.13
C SER A 27 -31.25 -10.84 9.33
N VAL A 28 -31.68 -11.32 10.49
CA VAL A 28 -31.72 -12.75 10.84
C VAL A 28 -33.10 -13.14 11.39
N GLU A 29 -33.54 -14.32 11.06
CA GLU A 29 -34.80 -14.92 11.58
C GLU A 29 -34.53 -16.36 12.04
N PRO A 30 -34.95 -16.73 13.28
CA PRO A 30 -35.53 -15.87 14.33
C PRO A 30 -34.50 -14.84 14.85
N ASN A 31 -34.97 -13.78 15.49
CA ASN A 31 -34.17 -12.83 16.20
C ASN A 31 -34.86 -12.44 17.52
N PRO A 32 -34.25 -12.67 18.69
CA PRO A 32 -32.96 -13.34 18.93
C PRO A 32 -32.97 -14.84 18.60
N PHE A 33 -31.81 -15.47 18.49
CA PHE A 33 -31.64 -16.88 18.18
C PHE A 33 -30.52 -17.52 19.01
N ASN A 34 -30.59 -18.85 19.21
CA ASN A 34 -29.51 -19.62 19.81
C ASN A 34 -28.65 -20.29 18.74
N ASP A 35 -27.41 -20.63 19.09
CA ASP A 35 -26.45 -21.27 18.17
C ASP A 35 -26.93 -22.65 17.62
N SER A 36 -27.83 -23.31 18.31
CA SER A 36 -28.45 -24.61 17.93
C SER A 36 -29.75 -24.45 17.13
N GLU A 37 -30.24 -23.24 16.92
CA GLU A 37 -31.44 -22.98 16.12
C GLU A 37 -31.09 -22.80 14.63
N LYS A 38 -32.00 -23.24 13.76
CA LYS A 38 -31.90 -22.96 12.34
C LYS A 38 -32.26 -21.51 12.08
N ILE A 39 -31.33 -20.76 11.52
CA ILE A 39 -31.52 -19.36 11.21
C ILE A 39 -31.55 -19.11 9.70
N LYS A 40 -32.20 -18.00 9.31
CA LYS A 40 -32.19 -17.46 7.97
C LYS A 40 -31.61 -16.06 8.02
N ILE A 41 -30.43 -15.89 7.45
CA ILE A 41 -29.80 -14.59 7.28
C ILE A 41 -30.21 -14.00 5.93
N THR A 42 -30.57 -12.71 5.91
CA THR A 42 -31.00 -12.01 4.69
C THR A 42 -30.23 -10.69 4.56
N VAL A 43 -29.70 -10.42 3.37
CA VAL A 43 -29.08 -9.13 3.01
C VAL A 43 -29.89 -8.44 1.94
N SER A 44 -30.10 -7.14 2.10
CA SER A 44 -30.74 -6.26 1.11
C SER A 44 -29.78 -5.16 0.67
N GLY A 45 -30.02 -4.56 -0.51
CA GLY A 45 -29.19 -3.50 -1.06
C GLY A 45 -28.03 -3.99 -1.92
N VAL A 46 -27.77 -5.29 -2.01
CA VAL A 46 -26.70 -5.86 -2.84
C VAL A 46 -27.10 -5.85 -4.31
N ASP A 47 -26.30 -5.21 -5.15
CA ASP A 47 -26.40 -5.26 -6.61
C ASP A 47 -25.24 -6.07 -7.20
N PRO A 48 -25.44 -7.39 -7.47
CA PRO A 48 -24.37 -8.23 -7.97
C PRO A 48 -23.88 -7.86 -9.39
N SER A 49 -24.64 -7.04 -10.13
CA SER A 49 -24.19 -6.59 -11.46
C SER A 49 -22.94 -5.71 -11.38
N LYS A 50 -22.76 -4.97 -10.29
CA LYS A 50 -21.54 -4.19 -10.00
C LYS A 50 -20.30 -5.09 -9.87
N TRP A 51 -20.48 -6.33 -9.48
CA TRP A 51 -19.42 -7.36 -9.40
C TRP A 51 -19.32 -8.21 -10.68
N SER A 52 -20.03 -7.83 -11.75
CA SER A 52 -20.11 -8.58 -13.01
C SER A 52 -20.58 -10.03 -12.84
N THR A 53 -21.49 -10.27 -11.90
CA THR A 53 -22.09 -11.57 -11.61
C THR A 53 -23.59 -11.44 -11.38
N GLN A 54 -24.29 -12.59 -11.25
CA GLN A 54 -25.67 -12.64 -10.77
C GLN A 54 -25.77 -13.40 -9.44
N ASP A 55 -24.69 -14.06 -9.05
CA ASP A 55 -24.63 -14.93 -7.89
C ASP A 55 -23.93 -14.23 -6.73
N VAL A 56 -24.51 -14.37 -5.54
CA VAL A 56 -23.99 -13.85 -4.28
C VAL A 56 -23.69 -15.01 -3.35
N TYR A 57 -22.58 -14.94 -2.64
CA TYR A 57 -22.12 -15.96 -1.71
C TYR A 57 -22.00 -15.37 -0.32
N LEU A 58 -22.43 -16.10 0.68
CA LEU A 58 -22.17 -15.80 2.08
C LEU A 58 -20.73 -16.19 2.40
N TRP A 59 -20.01 -15.28 3.04
CA TRP A 59 -18.75 -15.54 3.73
C TRP A 59 -18.98 -15.30 5.21
N THR A 60 -18.65 -16.28 6.06
CA THR A 60 -19.01 -16.23 7.47
C THR A 60 -17.93 -16.83 8.35
N TRP A 61 -17.80 -16.30 9.55
CA TRP A 61 -16.91 -16.75 10.62
C TRP A 61 -17.63 -16.60 11.96
N PHE A 62 -17.01 -17.00 13.06
CA PHE A 62 -17.67 -16.93 14.35
C PHE A 62 -16.69 -16.69 15.50
N PHE A 63 -17.26 -16.23 16.61
CA PHE A 63 -16.58 -15.99 17.87
C PHE A 63 -17.23 -16.87 18.94
N ASP A 64 -16.44 -17.26 19.93
CA ASP A 64 -16.98 -17.95 21.10
C ASP A 64 -17.76 -17.01 22.03
N SER A 65 -18.29 -17.55 23.12
CA SER A 65 -19.02 -16.77 24.14
C SER A 65 -18.14 -15.73 24.89
N ASN A 66 -16.83 -15.73 24.69
CA ASN A 66 -15.89 -14.75 25.23
C ASN A 66 -15.45 -13.71 24.21
N ASP A 67 -16.10 -13.64 23.06
CA ASP A 67 -15.78 -12.75 21.94
C ASP A 67 -14.38 -13.00 21.32
N VAL A 68 -13.93 -14.26 21.38
CA VAL A 68 -12.67 -14.68 20.77
C VAL A 68 -12.97 -15.36 19.45
N GLU A 69 -12.39 -14.85 18.36
CA GLU A 69 -12.55 -15.48 17.04
C GLU A 69 -11.96 -16.89 17.04
N VAL A 70 -12.76 -17.85 16.59
CA VAL A 70 -12.41 -19.27 16.60
C VAL A 70 -11.86 -19.68 15.24
N SER A 71 -10.58 -20.00 15.20
CA SER A 71 -9.95 -20.62 14.03
C SER A 71 -10.42 -22.06 13.91
N SER A 72 -11.13 -22.40 12.83
CA SER A 72 -11.57 -23.77 12.57
C SER A 72 -10.71 -24.45 11.52
N GLN A 73 -10.49 -25.76 11.68
CA GLN A 73 -9.88 -26.61 10.65
C GLN A 73 -10.84 -26.91 9.48
N ILE A 74 -12.08 -26.54 9.63
CA ILE A 74 -13.13 -26.77 8.62
C ILE A 74 -13.25 -25.52 7.78
N ASN A 75 -12.91 -25.63 6.52
CA ASN A 75 -13.12 -24.56 5.56
C ASN A 75 -14.51 -24.67 4.92
N TRP A 76 -15.56 -24.09 5.56
CA TRP A 76 -16.92 -24.02 4.99
C TRP A 76 -17.03 -23.01 3.86
N ASN A 77 -16.30 -21.89 3.92
CA ASN A 77 -16.36 -20.80 2.94
C ASN A 77 -15.73 -21.16 1.57
N GLY A 78 -14.67 -21.96 1.57
CA GLY A 78 -13.79 -22.17 0.42
C GLY A 78 -12.65 -21.15 0.39
N GLU A 79 -12.13 -20.86 -0.79
CA GLU A 79 -11.09 -19.86 -0.99
C GLU A 79 -11.70 -18.48 -1.27
N TRP A 80 -11.02 -17.40 -0.89
CA TRP A 80 -11.52 -16.04 -1.13
C TRP A 80 -11.83 -15.76 -2.60
N ASN A 81 -10.99 -16.24 -3.51
CA ASN A 81 -11.18 -16.15 -4.94
C ASN A 81 -12.11 -17.22 -5.54
N ASN A 82 -12.59 -18.17 -4.74
CA ASN A 82 -13.45 -19.25 -5.20
C ASN A 82 -14.31 -19.84 -4.05
N SER A 83 -15.36 -19.12 -3.62
CA SER A 83 -16.29 -19.59 -2.60
C SER A 83 -16.95 -20.92 -3.00
N LYS A 84 -17.19 -21.79 -2.01
CA LYS A 84 -17.91 -23.04 -2.24
C LYS A 84 -19.34 -22.79 -2.70
N GLU A 85 -19.84 -23.66 -3.59
CA GLU A 85 -21.24 -23.58 -4.06
C GLU A 85 -22.26 -23.78 -2.91
N SER A 86 -21.88 -24.49 -1.84
CA SER A 86 -22.71 -24.64 -0.64
C SER A 86 -22.97 -23.34 0.10
N MET A 87 -22.16 -22.30 -0.15
CA MET A 87 -22.30 -20.96 0.46
C MET A 87 -23.04 -19.97 -0.44
N LYS A 88 -23.54 -20.43 -1.60
CA LYS A 88 -24.32 -19.59 -2.50
C LYS A 88 -25.65 -19.19 -1.87
N MET A 89 -25.92 -17.89 -1.83
CA MET A 89 -27.16 -17.34 -1.31
C MET A 89 -28.31 -17.47 -2.31
N THR A 90 -29.51 -17.64 -1.79
CA THR A 90 -30.72 -17.68 -2.61
C THR A 90 -31.21 -16.27 -2.89
N LYS A 91 -31.41 -15.93 -4.16
CA LYS A 91 -32.04 -14.65 -4.55
C LYS A 91 -33.56 -14.75 -4.32
N ASN A 92 -34.09 -13.86 -3.51
CA ASN A 92 -35.52 -13.76 -3.22
C ASN A 92 -36.26 -12.95 -4.29
N SER A 93 -37.60 -13.09 -4.33
CA SER A 93 -38.46 -12.38 -5.30
C SER A 93 -38.48 -10.86 -5.11
N ASP A 94 -38.13 -10.36 -3.93
CA ASP A 94 -38.02 -8.94 -3.59
C ASP A 94 -36.64 -8.33 -3.90
N GLY A 95 -35.73 -9.14 -4.45
CA GLY A 95 -34.38 -8.72 -4.81
C GLY A 95 -33.33 -8.88 -3.70
N THR A 96 -33.71 -9.31 -2.49
CA THR A 96 -32.78 -9.63 -1.41
C THR A 96 -32.11 -10.99 -1.63
N PHE A 97 -31.06 -11.28 -0.84
CA PHE A 97 -30.38 -12.57 -0.86
C PHE A 97 -30.43 -13.19 0.54
N SER A 98 -30.72 -14.48 0.63
CA SER A 98 -30.82 -15.17 1.92
C SER A 98 -30.05 -16.49 1.95
N PHE A 99 -29.65 -16.90 3.17
CA PHE A 99 -28.98 -18.16 3.43
C PHE A 99 -29.51 -18.76 4.75
N GLU A 100 -29.79 -20.08 4.76
CA GLU A 100 -30.31 -20.77 5.91
C GLU A 100 -29.32 -21.82 6.42
N PHE A 101 -29.06 -21.82 7.73
CA PHE A 101 -28.18 -22.80 8.36
C PHE A 101 -28.44 -22.87 9.87
N THR A 102 -27.95 -23.94 10.50
CA THR A 102 -27.84 -24.04 11.96
C THR A 102 -26.37 -23.74 12.31
N PRO A 103 -26.07 -22.70 13.13
CA PRO A 103 -24.68 -22.31 13.43
C PRO A 103 -23.82 -23.47 13.93
N THR A 104 -24.29 -24.23 14.92
CA THR A 104 -23.54 -25.38 15.47
C THR A 104 -23.25 -26.46 14.43
N GLU A 105 -24.16 -26.66 13.45
CA GLU A 105 -23.94 -27.63 12.37
C GLU A 105 -22.95 -27.12 11.31
N LEU A 106 -23.05 -25.83 10.92
CA LEU A 106 -22.19 -25.25 9.91
C LEU A 106 -20.76 -25.15 10.42
N PHE A 107 -20.58 -24.63 11.63
CA PHE A 107 -19.25 -24.39 12.22
C PHE A 107 -18.70 -25.60 12.96
N GLN A 108 -19.52 -26.62 13.24
CA GLN A 108 -19.21 -27.79 14.06
C GLN A 108 -18.62 -27.40 15.44
N TYR A 109 -19.21 -26.38 16.03
CA TYR A 109 -18.78 -25.78 17.29
C TYR A 109 -20.02 -25.45 18.15
N ASN A 110 -19.89 -25.55 19.47
CA ASN A 110 -20.94 -25.20 20.44
C ASN A 110 -20.48 -24.03 21.30
N GLY A 111 -21.40 -23.20 21.72
CA GLY A 111 -21.07 -22.01 22.51
C GLY A 111 -20.61 -20.83 21.63
N ILE A 112 -21.26 -20.68 20.50
CA ILE A 112 -21.06 -19.56 19.59
C ILE A 112 -21.70 -18.33 20.22
N GLY A 113 -20.92 -17.26 20.41
CA GLY A 113 -21.39 -15.99 20.97
C GLY A 113 -21.73 -14.94 19.91
N LYS A 114 -21.03 -14.99 18.74
CA LYS A 114 -21.24 -14.02 17.67
C LYS A 114 -20.90 -14.64 16.31
N ILE A 115 -21.63 -14.23 15.28
CA ILE A 115 -21.42 -14.68 13.91
C ILE A 115 -21.11 -13.47 13.04
N GLY A 116 -19.94 -13.47 12.42
CA GLY A 116 -19.56 -12.52 11.40
C GLY A 116 -20.03 -12.97 10.02
N VAL A 117 -20.53 -12.03 9.21
CA VAL A 117 -21.02 -12.29 7.85
C VAL A 117 -20.67 -11.15 6.92
N LEU A 118 -20.42 -11.50 5.67
CA LEU A 118 -20.45 -10.58 4.55
C LEU A 118 -20.99 -11.28 3.30
N ALA A 119 -21.51 -10.52 2.37
CA ALA A 119 -21.93 -11.01 1.07
C ALA A 119 -20.87 -10.65 0.02
N LYS A 120 -20.54 -11.59 -0.87
CA LYS A 120 -19.51 -11.36 -1.89
C LYS A 120 -19.81 -12.06 -3.20
N ALA A 121 -19.10 -11.67 -4.26
CA ALA A 121 -19.01 -12.47 -5.47
C ALA A 121 -18.32 -13.82 -5.19
N LYS A 122 -18.48 -14.82 -6.05
CA LYS A 122 -17.76 -16.10 -5.94
C LYS A 122 -16.25 -15.89 -5.85
N ASN A 123 -15.73 -15.00 -6.70
CA ASN A 123 -14.38 -14.46 -6.60
C ASN A 123 -14.45 -13.09 -5.93
N GLY A 124 -13.95 -12.98 -4.72
CA GLY A 124 -13.93 -11.75 -3.91
C GLY A 124 -12.78 -10.79 -4.23
N THR A 125 -11.89 -11.14 -5.17
CA THR A 125 -10.75 -10.29 -5.55
C THR A 125 -11.24 -8.94 -6.09
N GLY A 126 -10.58 -7.85 -5.69
CA GLY A 126 -10.98 -6.49 -6.05
C GLY A 126 -12.17 -6.00 -5.22
N ASP A 127 -12.24 -6.44 -3.95
CA ASP A 127 -13.25 -6.05 -2.94
C ASP A 127 -14.71 -6.18 -3.42
N LYS A 128 -14.98 -7.26 -4.15
CA LYS A 128 -16.34 -7.60 -4.58
C LYS A 128 -17.15 -8.18 -3.43
N LYS A 129 -17.36 -7.37 -2.41
CA LYS A 129 -17.97 -7.73 -1.13
C LYS A 129 -18.87 -6.61 -0.57
N THR A 130 -19.58 -6.91 0.50
CA THR A 130 -20.18 -5.94 1.43
C THR A 130 -19.23 -5.75 2.62
N PRO A 131 -19.39 -4.69 3.42
CA PRO A 131 -18.77 -4.60 4.74
C PRO A 131 -19.15 -5.81 5.62
N ASP A 132 -18.32 -6.06 6.60
CA ASP A 132 -18.57 -7.06 7.61
C ASP A 132 -19.78 -6.66 8.48
N TYR A 133 -20.59 -7.65 8.83
CA TYR A 133 -21.71 -7.48 9.74
C TYR A 133 -21.72 -8.61 10.77
N PHE A 134 -22.22 -8.32 11.97
CA PHE A 134 -22.20 -9.27 13.08
C PHE A 134 -23.59 -9.47 13.67
N PHE A 135 -23.92 -10.74 13.94
CA PHE A 135 -25.10 -11.14 14.68
C PHE A 135 -24.70 -11.71 16.03
N GLU A 136 -25.24 -11.15 17.10
CA GLU A 136 -25.07 -11.72 18.41
C GLU A 136 -25.95 -12.97 18.58
N VAL A 137 -25.43 -14.00 19.26
CA VAL A 137 -26.11 -15.28 19.51
C VAL A 137 -26.53 -15.32 20.95
N GLY A 138 -27.85 -15.49 21.18
CA GLY A 138 -28.42 -15.53 22.53
C GLY A 138 -29.93 -15.23 22.53
N LYS A 139 -30.53 -15.18 23.71
CA LYS A 139 -31.96 -14.90 23.85
C LYS A 139 -32.36 -13.44 23.79
N PHE A 140 -31.38 -12.51 23.62
CA PHE A 140 -31.62 -11.07 23.45
C PHE A 140 -30.57 -10.46 22.54
N ASP A 141 -30.93 -9.38 21.87
CA ASP A 141 -30.00 -8.60 21.03
C ASP A 141 -29.49 -7.39 21.78
N LEU A 142 -28.26 -6.99 21.43
CA LEU A 142 -27.60 -5.78 21.91
C LEU A 142 -27.34 -4.81 20.76
N THR A 143 -27.64 -3.54 20.98
CA THR A 143 -27.28 -2.45 20.08
C THR A 143 -26.32 -1.51 20.80
N VAL A 144 -25.09 -1.43 20.34
CA VAL A 144 -24.13 -0.42 20.84
C VAL A 144 -24.50 0.94 20.25
N ASN A 145 -24.92 1.88 21.11
CA ASN A 145 -25.26 3.24 20.73
C ASN A 145 -24.01 4.14 20.71
N SER A 146 -23.10 3.91 21.66
CA SER A 146 -21.82 4.64 21.82
C SER A 146 -20.83 3.76 22.59
N PRO A 147 -19.50 3.82 22.28
CA PRO A 147 -18.94 4.43 21.08
C PRO A 147 -19.25 3.63 19.82
N LYS A 148 -19.24 4.29 18.65
CA LYS A 148 -19.45 3.65 17.33
C LYS A 148 -18.15 3.15 16.69
N ILE A 149 -17.02 3.56 17.25
CA ILE A 149 -15.67 3.18 16.81
C ILE A 149 -14.94 2.45 17.94
N ASN A 150 -14.12 1.48 17.59
CA ASN A 150 -13.30 0.72 18.52
C ASN A 150 -11.93 0.42 17.86
N PRO A 151 -10.79 0.81 18.46
CA PRO A 151 -10.66 1.51 19.75
C PRO A 151 -11.13 2.97 19.70
N VAL A 152 -11.55 3.49 20.86
CA VAL A 152 -11.90 4.90 21.02
C VAL A 152 -10.85 5.61 21.87
N ILE A 153 -10.50 6.85 21.49
CA ILE A 153 -9.53 7.65 22.25
C ILE A 153 -10.28 8.52 23.26
N LEU A 154 -9.87 8.40 24.51
CA LEU A 154 -10.37 9.18 25.61
C LEU A 154 -9.42 10.36 25.87
N ASP A 155 -9.87 11.58 25.58
CA ASP A 155 -9.14 12.80 25.91
C ASP A 155 -8.89 12.88 27.42
N ARG A 156 -7.75 13.44 27.82
CA ARG A 156 -7.37 13.53 29.24
C ARG A 156 -8.36 14.31 30.10
N GLU A 157 -8.91 15.40 29.56
CA GLU A 157 -9.92 16.22 30.24
C GLU A 157 -11.36 15.87 29.84
N GLY A 158 -11.51 14.96 28.84
CA GLY A 158 -12.77 14.61 28.20
C GLY A 158 -13.54 13.49 28.88
N SER A 159 -14.58 13.05 28.20
CA SER A 159 -15.37 11.89 28.56
C SER A 159 -15.88 11.16 27.32
N ILE A 160 -16.07 9.86 27.46
CA ILE A 160 -16.79 9.03 26.48
C ILE A 160 -17.98 8.36 27.18
N SER A 161 -19.08 8.17 26.46
CA SER A 161 -20.23 7.45 26.98
C SER A 161 -20.27 6.04 26.41
N ILE A 162 -20.29 5.02 27.24
CA ILE A 162 -20.61 3.65 26.85
C ILE A 162 -22.12 3.50 26.98
N SER A 163 -22.82 3.33 25.88
CA SER A 163 -24.28 3.22 25.83
C SER A 163 -24.72 2.05 24.95
N VAL A 164 -25.53 1.16 25.53
CA VAL A 164 -26.01 -0.06 24.92
C VAL A 164 -27.50 -0.20 25.17
N THR A 165 -28.24 -0.68 24.18
CA THR A 165 -29.66 -1.03 24.31
C THR A 165 -29.82 -2.51 24.07
N SER A 166 -30.56 -3.18 24.93
CA SER A 166 -31.01 -4.59 24.80
C SER A 166 -32.48 -4.69 24.39
N THR A 167 -32.83 -5.72 23.64
CA THR A 167 -34.23 -6.05 23.33
C THR A 167 -35.02 -6.41 24.59
N ASN A 168 -34.37 -7.02 25.59
CA ASN A 168 -34.96 -7.46 26.84
C ASN A 168 -34.39 -6.65 28.03
N GLU A 169 -35.02 -6.77 29.19
CA GLU A 169 -34.42 -6.31 30.44
C GLU A 169 -33.30 -7.28 30.83
N VAL A 170 -32.10 -6.76 31.02
CA VAL A 170 -30.89 -7.52 31.37
C VAL A 170 -30.16 -6.84 32.53
N ASN A 171 -29.26 -7.58 33.16
CA ASN A 171 -28.33 -7.06 34.13
C ASN A 171 -27.03 -6.71 33.39
N TYR A 172 -26.55 -5.50 33.56
CA TYR A 172 -25.29 -5.01 32.96
C TYR A 172 -24.23 -4.90 34.04
N TYR A 173 -23.02 -5.42 33.75
CA TYR A 173 -21.86 -5.30 34.61
C TYR A 173 -20.66 -4.83 33.77
N LEU A 174 -20.15 -3.65 34.06
CA LEU A 174 -18.98 -3.08 33.41
C LEU A 174 -17.72 -3.45 34.18
N TYR A 175 -16.79 -4.14 33.52
CA TYR A 175 -15.55 -4.64 34.11
C TYR A 175 -14.31 -3.92 33.56
N LYS A 176 -13.26 -3.80 34.41
CA LYS A 176 -11.87 -3.63 34.06
C LYS A 176 -11.08 -4.83 34.61
N GLY A 177 -10.62 -5.71 33.73
CA GLY A 177 -10.12 -7.02 34.18
C GLY A 177 -11.21 -7.79 34.91
N ASP A 178 -10.94 -8.18 36.16
CA ASP A 178 -11.89 -8.89 37.04
C ASP A 178 -12.69 -7.95 37.97
N GLU A 179 -12.42 -6.65 37.95
CA GLU A 179 -13.07 -5.66 38.80
C GLU A 179 -14.35 -5.13 38.17
N VAL A 180 -15.49 -5.22 38.90
CA VAL A 180 -16.75 -4.58 38.50
C VAL A 180 -16.68 -3.09 38.85
N LEU A 181 -16.67 -2.25 37.80
CA LEU A 181 -16.63 -0.79 37.94
C LEU A 181 -18.01 -0.16 38.08
N PHE A 182 -19.02 -0.77 37.48
CA PHE A 182 -20.38 -0.28 37.51
C PHE A 182 -21.37 -1.39 37.16
N GLU A 183 -22.55 -1.34 37.77
CA GLU A 183 -23.68 -2.25 37.50
C GLU A 183 -24.97 -1.49 37.23
N SER A 184 -25.84 -2.07 36.40
CA SER A 184 -27.19 -1.58 36.13
C SER A 184 -28.10 -2.78 35.95
N LEU A 185 -29.00 -3.02 36.91
CA LEU A 185 -29.81 -4.23 36.99
C LEU A 185 -31.21 -4.00 36.42
N ASN A 186 -31.75 -5.01 35.75
CA ASN A 186 -33.15 -5.07 35.22
C ASN A 186 -33.42 -3.84 34.30
N ASN A 187 -32.55 -3.57 33.36
CA ASN A 187 -32.71 -2.44 32.44
C ASN A 187 -32.60 -2.90 30.99
N LYS A 188 -33.32 -2.22 30.09
CA LYS A 188 -33.12 -2.33 28.66
C LYS A 188 -31.99 -1.43 28.14
N ASN A 189 -31.67 -0.37 28.88
CA ASN A 189 -30.68 0.60 28.43
C ASN A 189 -29.57 0.69 29.49
N PHE A 190 -28.36 0.61 29.00
CA PHE A 190 -27.15 0.90 29.74
C PHE A 190 -26.55 2.23 29.28
N SER A 191 -26.10 3.06 30.20
CA SER A 191 -25.30 4.24 29.89
C SER A 191 -24.37 4.55 31.04
N LYS A 192 -23.07 4.70 30.73
CA LYS A 192 -22.05 5.07 31.71
C LYS A 192 -21.00 5.94 31.05
N ASP A 193 -20.80 7.13 31.62
CA ASP A 193 -19.71 7.99 31.22
C ASP A 193 -18.40 7.53 31.87
N VAL A 194 -17.37 7.47 31.06
CA VAL A 194 -15.99 7.17 31.42
C VAL A 194 -15.17 8.44 31.18
N LEU A 195 -14.52 8.90 32.23
CA LEU A 195 -13.83 10.19 32.27
C LEU A 195 -12.33 10.00 32.05
N GLY A 196 -11.71 10.98 31.41
CA GLY A 196 -10.26 11.07 31.33
C GLY A 196 -9.61 11.38 32.69
N PRO A 197 -8.30 11.12 32.83
CA PRO A 197 -7.59 11.24 34.10
C PRO A 197 -7.63 12.65 34.69
N ASP A 198 -7.62 13.67 33.83
CA ASP A 198 -7.56 15.09 34.23
C ASP A 198 -8.93 15.78 34.21
N SER A 199 -10.00 15.03 33.96
CA SER A 199 -11.37 15.56 34.00
C SER A 199 -11.68 16.17 35.37
N GLY A 200 -12.23 17.39 35.37
CA GLY A 200 -12.71 18.06 36.58
C GLY A 200 -13.99 17.47 37.18
N SER A 201 -14.65 16.54 36.47
CA SER A 201 -15.90 15.92 36.90
C SER A 201 -15.67 14.74 37.85
N ASP A 202 -16.62 14.50 38.74
CA ASP A 202 -16.66 13.28 39.55
C ASP A 202 -17.26 12.12 38.73
N GLY A 203 -16.66 10.92 38.82
CA GLY A 203 -17.15 9.75 38.13
C GLY A 203 -16.10 8.68 37.92
N LEU A 204 -16.37 7.75 36.99
CA LEU A 204 -15.45 6.68 36.62
C LEU A 204 -14.31 7.25 35.76
N LYS A 205 -13.13 7.39 36.36
CA LYS A 205 -11.92 7.88 35.68
C LYS A 205 -11.00 6.73 35.27
N LEU A 206 -10.51 6.75 34.00
CA LEU A 206 -9.43 5.89 33.56
C LEU A 206 -8.13 6.68 33.51
N ILE A 207 -7.10 6.14 34.16
CA ILE A 207 -5.76 6.76 34.24
C ILE A 207 -4.80 6.19 33.21
N GLU A 208 -5.15 5.06 32.62
CA GLU A 208 -4.37 4.32 31.61
C GLU A 208 -5.29 3.66 30.60
N SER A 209 -4.76 3.39 29.41
CA SER A 209 -5.46 2.66 28.35
C SER A 209 -5.81 1.25 28.83
N THR A 210 -7.01 0.80 28.53
CA THR A 210 -7.53 -0.49 28.97
C THR A 210 -8.69 -0.95 28.08
N THR A 211 -8.96 -2.24 28.08
CA THR A 211 -10.20 -2.79 27.55
C THR A 211 -11.24 -2.88 28.66
N LEU A 212 -12.39 -2.24 28.47
CA LEU A 212 -13.55 -2.43 29.33
C LEU A 212 -14.45 -3.52 28.75
N LYS A 213 -14.91 -4.42 29.59
CA LYS A 213 -15.86 -5.48 29.22
C LYS A 213 -17.24 -5.19 29.81
N LEU A 214 -18.27 -5.20 28.99
CA LEU A 214 -19.66 -5.12 29.45
C LEU A 214 -20.29 -6.50 29.36
N LEU A 215 -20.53 -7.14 30.51
CA LEU A 215 -21.35 -8.34 30.61
C LEU A 215 -22.82 -7.91 30.62
N CYS A 216 -23.61 -8.51 29.77
CA CYS A 216 -25.05 -8.38 29.71
C CYS A 216 -25.65 -9.76 29.99
N GLU A 217 -26.40 -9.88 31.09
CA GLU A 217 -26.94 -11.16 31.61
C GLU A 217 -28.45 -11.11 31.67
N ASP A 218 -29.11 -12.14 31.13
CA ASP A 218 -30.58 -12.26 31.20
C ASP A 218 -31.06 -12.33 32.64
N THR A 219 -32.08 -11.54 32.99
CA THR A 219 -32.63 -11.49 34.36
C THR A 219 -33.28 -12.76 34.81
N SER A 220 -33.69 -13.64 33.89
CA SER A 220 -34.39 -14.91 34.16
C SER A 220 -33.48 -16.14 34.07
N ASP A 221 -32.33 -16.05 33.39
CA ASP A 221 -31.41 -17.15 33.18
C ASP A 221 -29.96 -16.61 33.08
N SER A 222 -29.20 -16.71 34.15
CA SER A 222 -27.83 -16.26 34.24
C SER A 222 -26.84 -17.03 33.31
N ASN A 223 -27.27 -18.18 32.76
CA ASN A 223 -26.48 -18.88 31.74
C ASN A 223 -26.64 -18.26 30.34
N ASN A 224 -27.60 -17.35 30.18
CA ASN A 224 -27.81 -16.61 28.96
C ASN A 224 -27.21 -15.19 29.11
N PHE A 225 -26.02 -15.02 28.60
CA PHE A 225 -25.26 -13.75 28.69
C PHE A 225 -24.48 -13.48 27.42
N MET A 226 -24.12 -12.20 27.24
CA MET A 226 -23.25 -11.73 26.18
C MET A 226 -22.22 -10.73 26.72
N TYR A 227 -21.06 -10.66 26.06
CA TYR A 227 -20.03 -9.66 26.35
C TYR A 227 -19.88 -8.69 25.19
N LEU A 228 -19.66 -7.43 25.51
CA LEU A 228 -19.17 -6.40 24.61
C LEU A 228 -17.84 -5.88 25.14
N SER A 229 -16.89 -5.67 24.24
CA SER A 229 -15.57 -5.17 24.58
C SER A 229 -15.36 -3.77 23.99
N PHE A 230 -14.80 -2.87 24.78
CA PHE A 230 -14.50 -1.49 24.41
C PHE A 230 -13.03 -1.20 24.71
N ASP A 231 -12.23 -1.06 23.68
CA ASP A 231 -10.82 -0.69 23.81
C ASP A 231 -10.71 0.82 23.98
N ILE A 232 -10.35 1.25 25.18
CA ILE A 232 -10.21 2.66 25.51
C ILE A 232 -8.73 3.01 25.53
N VAL A 233 -8.34 3.91 24.64
CA VAL A 233 -6.99 4.47 24.60
C VAL A 233 -7.01 5.83 25.28
N VAL A 234 -6.44 5.92 26.48
CA VAL A 234 -6.28 7.19 27.16
C VAL A 234 -5.19 8.00 26.46
N GLU A 235 -5.52 9.24 26.08
CA GLU A 235 -4.57 10.15 25.45
C GLU A 235 -3.30 10.30 26.29
N PRO A 236 -2.10 10.07 25.72
CA PRO A 236 -0.86 10.26 26.46
C PRO A 236 -0.55 11.75 26.68
N ILE A 237 0.34 12.03 27.63
CA ILE A 237 0.92 13.37 27.75
C ILE A 237 2.02 13.48 26.69
N SER A 238 1.77 14.25 25.65
CA SER A 238 2.75 14.54 24.59
C SER A 238 3.91 15.36 25.15
N ILE A 239 5.11 15.12 24.66
CA ILE A 239 6.32 15.85 25.01
C ILE A 239 6.72 16.69 23.81
N GLU A 240 6.70 18.01 23.97
CA GLU A 240 7.18 18.94 22.96
C GLU A 240 8.65 19.27 23.26
N THR A 241 9.54 18.88 22.36
CA THR A 241 10.98 19.15 22.48
C THR A 241 11.66 19.09 21.11
N GLU A 242 12.70 19.91 20.93
CA GLU A 242 13.53 19.86 19.73
C GLU A 242 14.37 18.59 19.69
N PRO A 243 14.58 18.00 18.51
CA PRO A 243 15.58 16.95 18.33
C PRO A 243 17.00 17.52 18.50
N PRO A 244 18.02 16.68 18.77
CA PRO A 244 19.38 17.14 19.04
C PRO A 244 20.08 17.79 17.85
N PHE A 245 19.58 17.54 16.63
CA PHE A 245 20.02 18.15 15.38
C PHE A 245 18.87 18.10 14.36
N GLU A 246 19.03 18.74 13.21
CA GLU A 246 18.03 18.71 12.14
C GLU A 246 17.87 17.30 11.59
N LEU A 247 16.65 16.75 11.65
CA LEU A 247 16.32 15.41 11.17
C LEU A 247 15.64 15.46 9.79
N LYS A 248 15.96 14.49 8.95
CA LYS A 248 15.17 14.13 7.76
C LYS A 248 14.09 13.12 8.14
N ASP A 249 12.97 13.10 7.42
CA ASP A 249 11.94 12.06 7.61
C ASP A 249 12.53 10.68 7.34
N GLY A 250 12.20 9.71 8.20
CA GLY A 250 12.78 8.38 8.24
C GLY A 250 13.88 8.23 9.30
N ILE A 251 14.79 7.27 9.09
CA ILE A 251 15.91 6.98 10.00
C ILE A 251 17.05 7.97 9.81
N ASN A 252 17.55 8.51 10.92
CA ASN A 252 18.74 9.36 10.99
C ASN A 252 19.77 8.71 11.91
N TYR A 253 20.92 8.36 11.37
CA TYR A 253 22.02 7.76 12.14
C TYR A 253 22.84 8.84 12.84
N ASP A 254 23.19 8.61 14.12
CA ASP A 254 24.08 9.50 14.85
C ASP A 254 25.53 9.27 14.40
N ASN A 255 26.12 10.28 13.75
CA ASN A 255 27.50 10.17 13.26
C ASN A 255 28.55 10.05 14.39
N ASN A 256 28.18 10.37 15.65
CA ASN A 256 29.07 10.35 16.79
C ASN A 256 28.82 9.13 17.71
N ASN A 257 27.71 8.42 17.51
CA ASN A 257 27.33 7.29 18.35
C ASN A 257 26.55 6.22 17.57
N SER A 258 27.23 5.17 17.14
CA SER A 258 26.64 4.05 16.39
C SER A 258 25.54 3.27 17.12
N SER A 259 25.47 3.41 18.47
CA SER A 259 24.40 2.79 19.27
C SER A 259 23.10 3.60 19.31
N LYS A 260 23.05 4.76 18.62
CA LYS A 260 21.88 5.64 18.59
C LYS A 260 21.40 5.92 17.17
N ILE A 261 20.09 5.97 17.03
CA ILE A 261 19.42 6.49 15.84
C ILE A 261 18.27 7.40 16.25
N TYR A 262 17.88 8.27 15.35
CA TYR A 262 16.72 9.13 15.50
C TYR A 262 15.73 8.87 14.38
N LEU A 263 14.46 8.76 14.72
CA LEU A 263 13.36 8.61 13.78
C LEU A 263 12.62 9.94 13.65
N GLN A 264 12.21 10.31 12.45
CA GLN A 264 11.29 11.42 12.24
C GLN A 264 10.16 10.99 11.33
N LEU A 265 8.94 11.27 11.75
CA LEU A 265 7.71 11.02 11.00
C LEU A 265 6.93 12.31 10.80
N ASN A 266 6.64 12.64 9.55
CA ASN A 266 5.71 13.71 9.20
C ASN A 266 4.32 13.11 9.01
N ALA A 267 3.43 13.28 9.99
CA ALA A 267 2.09 12.73 9.98
C ALA A 267 1.05 13.82 10.33
N PRO A 268 0.77 14.75 9.40
CA PRO A 268 -0.20 15.82 9.65
C PRO A 268 -1.58 15.25 9.95
N LYS A 269 -2.32 15.93 10.85
CA LYS A 269 -3.64 15.54 11.38
C LYS A 269 -3.64 14.24 12.20
N LYS A 270 -2.46 13.77 12.66
CA LYS A 270 -2.34 12.68 13.63
C LYS A 270 -1.97 13.27 14.98
N ASP A 271 -2.49 12.68 16.05
CA ASP A 271 -2.43 13.28 17.39
C ASP A 271 -1.23 12.78 18.19
N PHE A 272 -0.91 11.48 18.12
CA PHE A 272 0.26 10.90 18.76
C PHE A 272 0.68 9.59 18.08
N VAL A 273 1.94 9.22 18.27
CA VAL A 273 2.54 8.06 17.64
C VAL A 273 3.40 7.29 18.64
N TYR A 274 3.29 5.96 18.63
CA TYR A 274 4.21 5.08 19.35
C TYR A 274 5.15 4.38 18.37
N VAL A 275 6.38 4.15 18.80
CA VAL A 275 7.36 3.33 18.08
C VAL A 275 7.44 1.97 18.74
N LEU A 276 7.06 0.92 18.01
CA LEU A 276 7.02 -0.44 18.52
C LEU A 276 8.01 -1.31 17.75
N GLY A 277 8.92 -1.95 18.44
CA GLY A 277 9.96 -2.78 17.83
C GLY A 277 10.50 -3.83 18.78
N ASN A 278 11.43 -4.66 18.29
CA ASN A 278 12.06 -5.67 19.13
C ASN A 278 12.99 -5.08 20.21
N PHE A 279 13.43 -3.83 20.07
CA PHE A 279 14.22 -3.13 21.09
C PHE A 279 13.41 -2.71 22.32
N ASN A 280 12.08 -2.76 22.27
CA ASN A 280 11.19 -2.45 23.38
C ASN A 280 10.09 -3.49 23.59
N ASP A 281 10.30 -4.74 23.11
CA ASP A 281 9.38 -5.86 23.20
C ASP A 281 7.95 -5.54 22.71
N TYR A 282 7.84 -4.60 21.75
CA TYR A 282 6.57 -4.09 21.22
C TYR A 282 5.64 -3.48 22.29
N VAL A 283 6.20 -3.05 23.42
CA VAL A 283 5.43 -2.49 24.52
C VAL A 283 5.02 -1.04 24.21
N LYS A 284 3.71 -0.79 24.25
CA LYS A 284 3.14 0.55 24.15
C LYS A 284 3.08 1.19 25.53
N ASP A 285 4.04 2.04 25.82
CA ASP A 285 4.11 2.80 27.08
C ASP A 285 4.65 4.23 26.85
N LYS A 286 4.85 4.98 27.93
CA LYS A 286 5.38 6.34 27.85
C LYS A 286 6.78 6.40 27.19
N LYS A 287 7.57 5.31 27.25
CA LYS A 287 8.94 5.31 26.72
C LYS A 287 8.97 5.08 25.22
N SER A 288 7.91 4.50 24.66
CA SER A 288 7.74 4.28 23.23
C SER A 288 6.98 5.40 22.50
N LEU A 289 6.49 6.42 23.24
CA LEU A 289 5.79 7.58 22.69
C LEU A 289 6.77 8.54 22.00
N MET A 290 6.46 8.96 20.78
CA MET A 290 7.25 9.96 20.06
C MET A 290 7.07 11.36 20.65
N ASN A 291 8.15 12.14 20.62
CA ASN A 291 8.12 13.57 20.91
C ASN A 291 7.56 14.35 19.71
N ILE A 292 7.06 15.54 19.96
CA ILE A 292 6.66 16.50 18.92
C ILE A 292 7.74 17.58 18.84
N ASN A 293 8.25 17.82 17.62
CA ASN A 293 9.16 18.95 17.38
C ASN A 293 8.33 20.24 17.27
N PRO A 294 8.48 21.20 18.20
CA PRO A 294 7.68 22.43 18.21
C PRO A 294 7.94 23.36 17.01
N SER A 295 9.06 23.21 16.33
CA SER A 295 9.42 24.05 15.20
C SER A 295 8.68 23.66 13.90
N ASN A 296 8.26 22.39 13.75
CA ASN A 296 7.68 21.89 12.49
C ASN A 296 6.51 20.91 12.68
N ASN A 297 6.10 20.64 13.93
CA ASN A 297 5.05 19.71 14.32
C ASN A 297 5.25 18.27 13.82
N LYS A 298 6.48 17.86 13.54
CA LYS A 298 6.79 16.47 13.20
C LYS A 298 7.04 15.65 14.46
N PHE A 299 6.72 14.36 14.36
CA PHE A 299 7.04 13.41 15.42
C PHE A 299 8.49 12.96 15.29
N TRP A 300 9.20 12.82 16.43
CA TRP A 300 10.55 12.30 16.45
C TRP A 300 10.80 11.41 17.67
N PHE A 301 11.75 10.47 17.54
CA PHE A 301 12.06 9.51 18.59
C PHE A 301 13.53 9.12 18.57
N GLU A 302 14.15 8.98 19.76
CA GLU A 302 15.50 8.43 19.92
C GLU A 302 15.41 6.94 20.27
N ILE A 303 16.10 6.09 19.53
CA ILE A 303 16.39 4.71 19.90
C ILE A 303 17.85 4.67 20.31
N SER A 304 18.13 4.27 21.56
CA SER A 304 19.46 4.17 22.13
C SER A 304 19.81 2.74 22.53
N ASP A 305 21.07 2.53 22.92
CA ASP A 305 21.60 1.25 23.40
C ASP A 305 21.49 0.11 22.37
N LEU A 306 21.53 0.45 21.08
CA LEU A 306 21.53 -0.53 20.02
C LEU A 306 22.87 -1.27 19.95
N ASN A 307 22.81 -2.60 19.98
CA ASN A 307 23.98 -3.47 19.81
C ASN A 307 24.30 -3.63 18.31
N GLU A 308 25.55 -3.46 17.91
CA GLU A 308 26.00 -3.58 16.51
C GLU A 308 25.80 -4.99 15.92
N ASN A 309 25.76 -6.02 16.78
CA ASN A 309 25.62 -7.42 16.35
C ASN A 309 24.18 -7.93 16.35
N GLU A 310 23.20 -7.05 16.58
CA GLU A 310 21.78 -7.41 16.63
C GLU A 310 21.00 -6.72 15.54
N ASN A 311 20.00 -7.41 15.02
CA ASN A 311 19.05 -6.89 14.06
C ASN A 311 17.89 -6.23 14.79
N TYR A 312 17.53 -5.03 14.34
CA TYR A 312 16.43 -4.28 14.91
C TYR A 312 15.43 -3.91 13.81
N TRP A 313 14.15 -3.85 14.21
CA TRP A 313 13.06 -3.40 13.36
C TRP A 313 11.98 -2.72 14.18
N TYR A 314 11.22 -1.86 13.55
CA TYR A 314 10.15 -1.12 14.19
C TYR A 314 8.98 -0.86 13.23
N GLN A 315 7.87 -0.49 13.85
CA GLN A 315 6.63 -0.09 13.22
C GLN A 315 6.07 1.10 13.99
N TYR A 316 5.46 2.04 13.31
CA TYR A 316 4.70 3.10 13.94
C TYR A 316 3.28 2.62 14.25
N GLN A 317 2.78 2.93 15.43
CA GLN A 317 1.37 2.90 15.76
C GLN A 317 0.86 4.33 15.85
N VAL A 318 0.08 4.74 14.86
CA VAL A 318 -0.35 6.13 14.64
C VAL A 318 -1.80 6.28 15.07
N PHE A 319 -2.10 7.35 15.81
CA PHE A 319 -3.41 7.60 16.40
C PHE A 319 -4.03 8.89 15.88
N SER A 320 -5.34 8.84 15.63
CA SER A 320 -6.16 9.99 15.26
C SER A 320 -7.39 10.06 16.17
N LYS A 321 -7.53 11.14 16.94
CA LYS A 321 -8.68 11.35 17.86
C LYS A 321 -9.97 11.65 17.09
N SER A 322 -9.84 12.28 15.95
CA SER A 322 -10.97 12.71 15.14
C SER A 322 -10.74 12.33 13.67
N PRO A 323 -10.65 11.02 13.34
CA PRO A 323 -10.49 10.60 11.98
C PRO A 323 -11.72 11.03 11.15
N VAL A 324 -11.54 11.27 9.85
CA VAL A 324 -12.69 11.44 8.96
C VAL A 324 -13.52 10.17 8.92
N SER A 325 -14.81 10.30 8.57
CA SER A 325 -15.70 9.16 8.48
C SER A 325 -15.11 8.10 7.54
N GLY A 326 -15.09 6.85 8.00
CA GLY A 326 -14.49 5.72 7.29
C GLY A 326 -13.00 5.49 7.56
N SER A 327 -12.29 6.44 8.23
CA SER A 327 -10.87 6.24 8.55
C SER A 327 -10.68 5.63 9.92
N PRO A 328 -9.67 4.76 10.11
CA PRO A 328 -9.40 4.12 11.39
C PRO A 328 -8.82 5.11 12.42
N THR A 329 -9.19 4.91 13.70
CA THR A 329 -8.64 5.66 14.84
C THR A 329 -7.17 5.32 15.10
N VAL A 330 -6.78 4.09 14.80
CA VAL A 330 -5.43 3.55 15.05
C VAL A 330 -4.97 2.76 13.83
N ILE A 331 -3.75 3.02 13.40
CA ILE A 331 -3.14 2.27 12.31
C ILE A 331 -1.69 1.91 12.63
N LYS A 332 -1.27 0.70 12.26
CA LYS A 332 0.13 0.27 12.32
C LYS A 332 0.74 0.33 10.94
N VAL A 333 1.89 0.99 10.80
CA VAL A 333 2.59 1.14 9.52
C VAL A 333 4.10 1.09 9.71
N ALA A 334 4.82 0.57 8.71
CA ALA A 334 6.26 0.77 8.62
C ALA A 334 6.58 2.24 8.30
N ASP A 335 7.84 2.62 8.37
CA ASP A 335 8.26 3.98 8.02
C ASP A 335 8.14 4.22 6.51
N PRO A 336 7.49 5.30 6.07
CA PRO A 336 7.36 5.64 4.64
C PRO A 336 8.71 5.82 3.92
N PHE A 337 9.76 6.16 4.67
CA PHE A 337 11.10 6.37 4.17
C PHE A 337 12.04 5.18 4.44
N SER A 338 11.46 4.01 4.68
CA SER A 338 12.18 2.76 4.89
C SER A 338 13.01 2.38 3.65
N ASN A 339 14.26 2.02 3.86
CA ASN A 339 15.14 1.50 2.80
C ASN A 339 15.26 -0.03 2.80
N LEU A 340 14.68 -0.68 3.80
CA LEU A 340 14.49 -2.12 3.89
C LEU A 340 13.33 -2.41 4.83
N ILE A 341 12.41 -3.27 4.41
CA ILE A 341 11.29 -3.74 5.23
C ILE A 341 11.35 -5.25 5.44
N ILE A 342 10.68 -5.72 6.47
CA ILE A 342 10.29 -7.13 6.64
C ILE A 342 8.77 -7.21 6.64
N SER A 343 8.21 -8.21 5.96
CA SER A 343 6.79 -8.32 5.66
C SER A 343 6.21 -9.67 6.07
N SER A 344 5.02 -9.65 6.70
CA SER A 344 4.27 -10.89 7.00
C SER A 344 3.62 -11.52 5.77
N TYR A 345 3.55 -10.78 4.65
CA TYR A 345 2.75 -11.19 3.50
C TYR A 345 3.52 -12.10 2.53
N ASP A 346 4.81 -11.85 2.29
CA ASP A 346 5.57 -12.48 1.21
C ASP A 346 7.02 -12.89 1.57
N ASP A 347 7.59 -12.40 2.68
CA ASP A 347 8.98 -12.72 3.06
C ASP A 347 9.27 -14.23 3.22
N ASN A 348 8.28 -15.02 3.61
CA ASN A 348 8.41 -16.47 3.78
C ASN A 348 8.65 -17.21 2.45
N GLN A 349 8.48 -16.56 1.31
CA GLN A 349 8.70 -17.12 -0.03
C GLN A 349 10.01 -16.64 -0.65
N ILE A 350 10.76 -15.74 0.03
CA ILE A 350 12.03 -15.22 -0.48
C ILE A 350 13.11 -16.30 -0.36
N PRO A 351 13.79 -16.64 -1.47
CA PRO A 351 14.84 -17.66 -1.45
C PRO A 351 16.05 -17.23 -0.61
N GLU A 352 16.59 -18.15 0.20
CA GLU A 352 17.78 -17.92 1.03
C GLU A 352 19.02 -17.50 0.21
N ASN A 353 19.14 -17.95 -1.04
CA ASN A 353 20.22 -17.56 -1.93
C ASN A 353 20.07 -16.14 -2.49
N SER A 354 18.85 -15.61 -2.56
CA SER A 354 18.61 -14.21 -2.95
C SER A 354 18.89 -13.27 -1.78
N PHE A 355 18.31 -13.55 -0.62
CA PHE A 355 18.51 -12.75 0.58
C PHE A 355 18.99 -13.63 1.77
N PRO A 356 20.30 -13.88 1.88
CA PRO A 356 20.85 -14.69 2.97
C PRO A 356 20.59 -14.07 4.35
N ASN A 357 20.16 -14.91 5.30
CA ASN A 357 19.88 -14.50 6.67
C ASN A 357 18.79 -13.41 6.80
N LEU A 358 17.81 -13.41 5.92
CA LEU A 358 16.64 -12.54 6.10
C LEU A 358 16.02 -12.81 7.47
N PRO A 359 15.84 -11.78 8.34
CA PRO A 359 15.22 -11.98 9.64
C PRO A 359 13.82 -12.58 9.49
N LYS A 360 13.51 -13.56 10.33
CA LYS A 360 12.14 -14.08 10.38
C LYS A 360 11.19 -12.98 10.86
N PHE A 361 10.03 -12.91 10.22
CA PHE A 361 8.98 -12.00 10.66
C PHE A 361 8.60 -12.31 12.13
N PRO A 362 8.44 -11.30 13.01
CA PRO A 362 8.18 -11.50 14.42
C PRO A 362 6.84 -12.22 14.66
N GLU A 363 6.87 -13.22 15.55
CA GLU A 363 5.68 -13.97 15.93
C GLU A 363 4.63 -13.05 16.59
N ASN A 364 3.36 -13.32 16.34
CA ASN A 364 2.22 -12.55 16.85
C ASN A 364 2.18 -11.07 16.43
N GLN A 365 2.92 -10.71 15.38
CA GLN A 365 2.82 -9.42 14.74
C GLN A 365 2.26 -9.57 13.33
N ILE A 366 1.73 -8.48 12.77
CA ILE A 366 1.17 -8.43 11.41
C ILE A 366 1.64 -7.16 10.69
N GLY A 367 1.58 -7.18 9.37
CA GLY A 367 1.92 -6.04 8.52
C GLY A 367 3.41 -6.04 8.16
N GLU A 368 3.98 -4.86 8.14
CA GLU A 368 5.37 -4.63 7.74
C GLU A 368 6.12 -3.83 8.80
N PHE A 369 7.40 -4.12 8.94
CA PHE A 369 8.31 -3.41 9.83
C PHE A 369 9.47 -2.82 9.04
N THR A 370 9.89 -1.64 9.43
CA THR A 370 11.12 -1.03 8.95
C THR A 370 12.30 -1.71 9.61
N PHE A 371 13.22 -2.23 8.82
CA PHE A 371 14.46 -2.82 9.30
C PHE A 371 15.52 -1.73 9.49
N ILE A 372 16.16 -1.71 10.66
CA ILE A 372 17.26 -0.79 10.95
C ILE A 372 18.54 -1.38 10.40
N ASN A 373 18.92 -0.95 9.22
CA ASN A 373 20.11 -1.44 8.55
C ASN A 373 21.37 -0.80 9.16
N LYS A 374 22.15 -1.61 9.85
CA LYS A 374 23.47 -1.24 10.40
C LYS A 374 24.63 -1.84 9.61
N SER A 375 24.33 -2.45 8.43
CA SER A 375 25.38 -3.05 7.62
C SER A 375 26.45 -2.04 7.24
N GLU A 376 27.68 -2.51 7.14
CA GLU A 376 28.82 -1.70 6.67
C GLU A 376 28.47 -1.03 5.33
N LYS A 377 28.93 0.20 5.16
CA LYS A 377 28.82 0.87 3.87
C LYS A 377 29.51 0.02 2.81
N TYR A 378 28.83 -0.14 1.67
CA TYR A 378 29.44 -0.78 0.51
C TYR A 378 30.71 0.00 0.09
N ASP A 379 31.80 -0.71 -0.08
CA ASP A 379 33.09 -0.14 -0.51
C ASP A 379 33.17 -0.17 -2.04
N TRP A 380 32.93 0.98 -2.66
CA TRP A 380 32.89 1.11 -4.11
C TRP A 380 34.30 1.03 -4.72
N ASN A 381 34.48 0.11 -5.69
CA ASN A 381 35.72 0.07 -6.49
C ASN A 381 35.80 1.28 -7.44
N ILE A 382 34.67 1.67 -8.01
CA ILE A 382 34.55 2.85 -8.89
C ILE A 382 33.91 3.99 -8.09
N THR A 383 34.72 4.95 -7.69
CA THR A 383 34.26 6.14 -6.96
C THR A 383 33.76 7.23 -7.90
N GLU A 384 34.38 7.36 -9.08
CA GLU A 384 33.99 8.27 -10.14
C GLU A 384 33.81 7.47 -11.43
N PHE A 385 32.67 7.62 -12.08
CA PHE A 385 32.31 6.94 -13.32
C PHE A 385 32.16 7.96 -14.45
N ASP A 386 32.97 7.80 -15.51
CA ASP A 386 32.86 8.61 -16.73
C ASP A 386 31.72 8.04 -17.60
N LYS A 387 30.54 8.64 -17.47
CA LYS A 387 29.32 8.15 -18.12
C LYS A 387 29.38 8.28 -19.64
N PRO A 388 28.82 7.30 -20.38
CA PRO A 388 28.58 7.43 -21.81
C PRO A 388 27.81 8.71 -22.16
N LYS A 389 28.08 9.33 -23.29
CA LYS A 389 27.32 10.50 -23.74
C LYS A 389 25.89 10.11 -24.04
N LYS A 390 24.94 11.01 -23.74
CA LYS A 390 23.50 10.81 -24.00
C LYS A 390 23.22 10.43 -25.46
N GLU A 391 24.01 10.99 -26.40
CA GLU A 391 23.86 10.75 -27.84
C GLU A 391 24.34 9.38 -28.31
N ASP A 392 25.11 8.67 -27.47
CA ASP A 392 25.79 7.43 -27.81
C ASP A 392 25.25 6.23 -26.98
N LEU A 393 24.16 6.42 -26.23
CA LEU A 393 23.57 5.36 -25.41
C LEU A 393 23.01 4.22 -26.25
N ILE A 394 23.39 3.00 -25.89
CA ILE A 394 22.79 1.73 -26.35
C ILE A 394 22.29 1.05 -25.10
N ILE A 395 20.97 1.10 -24.89
CA ILE A 395 20.30 0.69 -23.65
C ILE A 395 19.76 -0.74 -23.83
N TYR A 396 19.98 -1.58 -22.82
CA TYR A 396 19.39 -2.91 -22.70
C TYR A 396 18.46 -2.93 -21.48
N GLU A 397 17.17 -3.07 -21.72
CA GLU A 397 16.13 -3.14 -20.68
C GLU A 397 16.07 -4.54 -20.08
N ILE A 398 15.98 -4.65 -18.76
CA ILE A 398 15.99 -5.91 -18.01
C ILE A 398 14.89 -5.95 -16.97
N LEU A 399 14.06 -6.98 -17.01
CA LEU A 399 13.29 -7.43 -15.86
C LEU A 399 14.11 -8.46 -15.09
N VAL A 400 14.55 -8.15 -13.89
CA VAL A 400 15.42 -9.03 -13.08
C VAL A 400 14.79 -10.40 -12.88
N ARG A 401 13.46 -10.44 -12.63
CA ARG A 401 12.69 -11.69 -12.47
C ARG A 401 12.84 -12.66 -13.65
N ASP A 402 12.81 -12.13 -14.88
CA ASP A 402 12.69 -12.96 -16.10
C ASP A 402 14.01 -13.11 -16.86
N PHE A 403 15.08 -12.46 -16.38
CA PHE A 403 16.35 -12.44 -17.11
C PHE A 403 17.07 -13.79 -17.09
N ASP A 404 17.13 -14.45 -15.93
CA ASP A 404 17.71 -15.80 -15.78
C ASP A 404 16.93 -16.59 -14.72
N LYS A 405 17.25 -17.86 -14.56
CA LYS A 405 16.51 -18.84 -13.76
C LYS A 405 16.32 -18.47 -12.29
N GLU A 406 17.28 -17.78 -11.68
CA GLU A 406 17.25 -17.51 -10.23
C GLU A 406 16.73 -16.10 -9.89
N SER A 407 16.32 -15.32 -10.89
CA SER A 407 15.63 -14.03 -10.71
C SER A 407 16.33 -13.07 -9.74
N SER A 408 17.68 -12.99 -9.78
CA SER A 408 18.46 -12.25 -8.78
C SER A 408 19.53 -11.34 -9.38
N PHE A 409 19.99 -10.35 -8.59
CA PHE A 409 21.14 -9.51 -8.97
C PHE A 409 22.43 -10.31 -9.14
N GLN A 410 22.58 -11.43 -8.43
CA GLN A 410 23.73 -12.32 -8.62
C GLN A 410 23.78 -12.84 -10.06
N ASN A 411 22.64 -13.17 -10.64
CA ASN A 411 22.59 -13.63 -12.03
C ASN A 411 23.02 -12.55 -13.02
N LEU A 412 22.68 -11.30 -12.75
CA LEU A 412 23.16 -10.18 -13.58
C LEU A 412 24.67 -10.01 -13.48
N ILE A 413 25.22 -10.14 -12.27
CA ILE A 413 26.68 -10.12 -12.03
C ILE A 413 27.36 -11.24 -12.82
N ASP A 414 26.87 -12.46 -12.73
CA ASP A 414 27.42 -13.63 -13.42
C ASP A 414 27.34 -13.51 -14.95
N ARG A 415 26.45 -12.65 -15.47
CA ARG A 415 26.25 -12.41 -16.89
C ARG A 415 26.93 -11.14 -17.42
N ILE A 416 27.80 -10.51 -16.71
CA ILE A 416 28.44 -9.25 -17.15
C ILE A 416 29.12 -9.37 -18.51
N GLU A 417 29.75 -10.51 -18.82
CA GLU A 417 30.38 -10.76 -20.13
C GLU A 417 29.37 -10.86 -21.27
N TYR A 418 28.13 -11.28 -21.00
CA TYR A 418 27.06 -11.25 -21.97
C TYR A 418 26.74 -9.82 -22.39
N PHE A 419 26.58 -8.90 -21.45
CA PHE A 419 26.30 -7.49 -21.72
C PHE A 419 27.45 -6.81 -22.48
N LYS A 420 28.68 -7.09 -22.09
CA LYS A 420 29.87 -6.62 -22.81
C LYS A 420 29.92 -7.09 -24.26
N ASN A 421 29.60 -8.35 -24.50
CA ASN A 421 29.57 -8.92 -25.86
C ASN A 421 28.47 -8.35 -26.74
N LEU A 422 27.40 -7.81 -26.16
CA LEU A 422 26.36 -7.07 -26.88
C LEU A 422 26.80 -5.66 -27.29
N ASN A 423 27.95 -5.18 -26.79
CA ASN A 423 28.45 -3.81 -26.96
C ASN A 423 27.44 -2.74 -26.52
N ILE A 424 26.63 -3.04 -25.51
CA ILE A 424 25.79 -2.04 -24.86
C ILE A 424 26.62 -1.19 -23.90
N ASN A 425 26.19 0.03 -23.61
CA ASN A 425 26.83 0.92 -22.67
C ASN A 425 25.89 1.47 -21.60
N ALA A 426 24.66 0.97 -21.57
CA ALA A 426 23.72 1.21 -20.49
C ALA A 426 22.79 0.00 -20.30
N ILE A 427 22.46 -0.28 -19.04
CA ILE A 427 21.42 -1.24 -18.64
C ILE A 427 20.31 -0.43 -17.97
N GLU A 428 19.07 -0.67 -18.39
CA GLU A 428 17.88 -0.16 -17.73
C GLU A 428 17.23 -1.31 -16.95
N LEU A 429 17.18 -1.16 -15.62
CA LEU A 429 16.48 -2.06 -14.73
C LEU A 429 15.01 -1.63 -14.65
N MET A 430 14.08 -2.49 -15.01
CA MET A 430 12.67 -2.34 -14.62
C MET A 430 12.57 -2.20 -13.11
N PRO A 431 11.46 -1.67 -12.55
CA PRO A 431 11.44 -1.27 -11.14
C PRO A 431 11.90 -2.38 -10.18
N VAL A 432 12.81 -2.01 -9.28
CA VAL A 432 13.40 -2.89 -8.25
C VAL A 432 13.02 -2.48 -6.83
N MET A 433 12.12 -1.50 -6.70
CA MET A 433 11.59 -1.08 -5.41
C MET A 433 10.65 -2.15 -4.86
N GLU A 434 10.55 -2.21 -3.53
CA GLU A 434 9.67 -3.17 -2.85
C GLU A 434 8.23 -3.05 -3.34
N PHE A 435 7.74 -4.10 -3.95
CA PHE A 435 6.41 -4.22 -4.55
C PHE A 435 5.56 -5.27 -3.82
N GLU A 436 4.27 -5.32 -4.10
CA GLU A 436 3.37 -6.29 -3.50
C GLU A 436 3.53 -7.67 -4.15
N GLY A 437 3.84 -8.68 -3.33
CA GLY A 437 4.14 -10.05 -3.76
C GLY A 437 5.59 -10.22 -4.22
N ASN A 438 5.94 -11.41 -4.71
CA ASN A 438 7.31 -11.74 -5.18
C ASN A 438 7.40 -11.90 -6.71
N GLU A 439 6.29 -11.85 -7.42
CA GLU A 439 6.23 -12.01 -8.87
C GLU A 439 5.52 -10.83 -9.53
N SER A 440 6.30 -9.82 -9.89
CA SER A 440 5.79 -8.58 -10.51
C SER A 440 6.74 -8.08 -11.60
N TRP A 441 6.26 -7.13 -12.42
CA TRP A 441 7.11 -6.26 -13.24
C TRP A 441 7.71 -5.11 -12.41
N GLY A 442 7.24 -4.93 -11.16
CA GLY A 442 7.71 -3.90 -10.23
C GLY A 442 6.87 -2.61 -10.20
N TYR A 443 5.88 -2.47 -11.08
CA TYR A 443 5.04 -1.25 -11.13
C TYR A 443 3.97 -1.20 -10.03
N ASN A 444 3.81 -2.25 -9.24
CA ASN A 444 2.97 -2.26 -8.03
C ASN A 444 3.78 -1.97 -6.76
N SER A 445 4.67 -0.99 -6.83
CA SER A 445 5.52 -0.57 -5.71
C SER A 445 4.70 -0.02 -4.55
N SER A 446 5.13 -0.35 -3.33
CA SER A 446 4.58 0.19 -2.08
C SER A 446 5.60 0.99 -1.27
N TYR A 447 6.91 0.73 -1.46
CA TYR A 447 8.02 1.40 -0.77
C TYR A 447 9.12 1.80 -1.77
N HIS A 448 9.09 3.02 -2.26
CA HIS A 448 10.00 3.47 -3.32
C HIS A 448 11.47 3.66 -2.89
N LEU A 449 11.75 3.68 -1.59
CA LEU A 449 13.12 3.74 -1.06
C LEU A 449 13.66 2.36 -0.65
N SER A 450 12.80 1.35 -0.51
CA SER A 450 13.20 -0.01 -0.20
C SER A 450 13.50 -0.79 -1.47
N LEU A 451 14.58 -1.58 -1.43
CA LEU A 451 14.87 -2.55 -2.47
C LEU A 451 14.04 -3.82 -2.24
N ASP A 452 13.50 -4.38 -3.31
CA ASP A 452 12.78 -5.65 -3.24
C ASP A 452 13.72 -6.81 -2.89
N LYS A 453 13.41 -7.51 -1.82
CA LYS A 453 14.21 -8.58 -1.23
C LYS A 453 14.28 -9.83 -2.11
N PHE A 454 13.28 -10.03 -2.96
CA PHE A 454 13.24 -11.19 -3.87
C PHE A 454 14.40 -11.18 -4.87
N TYR A 455 14.84 -9.99 -5.29
CA TYR A 455 15.96 -9.82 -6.21
C TYR A 455 17.33 -9.88 -5.54
N GLY A 456 17.39 -9.65 -4.22
CA GLY A 456 18.63 -9.74 -3.47
C GLY A 456 18.86 -8.62 -2.46
N THR A 457 20.06 -8.61 -1.87
CA THR A 457 20.43 -7.61 -0.88
C THR A 457 20.83 -6.28 -1.52
N GLN A 458 20.77 -5.19 -0.74
CA GLN A 458 21.23 -3.87 -1.13
C GLN A 458 22.69 -3.89 -1.64
N ASN A 459 23.56 -4.63 -0.97
CA ASN A 459 24.96 -4.76 -1.36
C ASN A 459 25.11 -5.52 -2.69
N LYS A 460 24.22 -6.46 -3.01
CA LYS A 460 24.24 -7.15 -4.31
C LYS A 460 23.87 -6.24 -5.46
N LEU A 461 22.92 -5.37 -5.29
CA LEU A 461 22.62 -4.36 -6.31
C LEU A 461 23.78 -3.37 -6.47
N LYS A 462 24.39 -2.92 -5.38
CA LYS A 462 25.58 -2.04 -5.42
C LYS A 462 26.76 -2.72 -6.10
N GLU A 463 26.99 -4.01 -5.83
CA GLU A 463 28.02 -4.82 -6.49
C GLU A 463 27.78 -4.92 -8.01
N PHE A 464 26.53 -5.12 -8.41
CA PHE A 464 26.16 -5.13 -9.84
C PHE A 464 26.44 -3.78 -10.52
N ILE A 465 26.03 -2.68 -9.88
CA ILE A 465 26.25 -1.33 -10.41
C ILE A 465 27.75 -1.03 -10.50
N ASP A 466 28.52 -1.32 -9.46
CA ASP A 466 29.97 -1.13 -9.43
C ASP A 466 30.67 -1.95 -10.54
N LEU A 467 30.24 -3.19 -10.75
CA LEU A 467 30.73 -4.03 -11.84
C LEU A 467 30.36 -3.48 -13.24
N CYS A 468 29.16 -2.93 -13.39
CA CYS A 468 28.77 -2.24 -14.62
C CYS A 468 29.69 -1.04 -14.89
N HIS A 469 29.93 -0.19 -13.89
CA HIS A 469 30.83 0.97 -14.01
C HIS A 469 32.27 0.55 -14.36
N GLN A 470 32.80 -0.52 -13.77
CA GLN A 470 34.11 -1.08 -14.13
C GLN A 470 34.20 -1.47 -15.61
N ASN A 471 33.08 -1.79 -16.24
CA ASN A 471 33.01 -2.21 -17.64
C ASN A 471 32.47 -1.10 -18.57
N GLY A 472 32.35 0.15 -18.10
CA GLY A 472 31.91 1.28 -18.91
C GLY A 472 30.41 1.27 -19.23
N ILE A 473 29.62 0.56 -18.40
CA ILE A 473 28.17 0.41 -18.57
C ILE A 473 27.45 1.22 -17.48
N ALA A 474 26.62 2.16 -17.88
CA ALA A 474 25.77 2.93 -16.98
C ALA A 474 24.55 2.09 -16.53
N VAL A 475 24.01 2.39 -15.35
CA VAL A 475 22.80 1.75 -14.84
C VAL A 475 21.68 2.78 -14.69
N ILE A 476 20.59 2.56 -15.41
CA ILE A 476 19.38 3.37 -15.41
C ILE A 476 18.32 2.59 -14.63
N LEU A 477 17.54 3.28 -13.81
CA LEU A 477 16.48 2.69 -13.02
C LEU A 477 15.12 3.23 -13.46
N ASP A 478 14.18 2.32 -13.66
CA ASP A 478 12.79 2.67 -13.93
C ASP A 478 12.07 3.07 -12.64
N LEU A 479 11.46 4.25 -12.63
CA LEU A 479 10.79 4.86 -11.48
C LEU A 479 9.28 5.03 -11.72
N ALA A 480 8.47 4.20 -11.07
CA ALA A 480 7.01 4.32 -11.05
C ALA A 480 6.54 5.25 -9.93
N LEU A 481 6.70 6.57 -10.11
CA LEU A 481 6.34 7.60 -9.12
C LEU A 481 5.06 8.39 -9.46
N ASN A 482 4.27 7.91 -10.41
CA ASN A 482 2.94 8.46 -10.68
C ASN A 482 1.86 7.87 -9.75
N HIS A 483 2.10 6.69 -9.18
CA HIS A 483 1.16 5.97 -8.32
C HIS A 483 1.88 5.12 -7.26
N VAL A 484 1.09 4.53 -6.35
CA VAL A 484 1.54 3.57 -5.33
C VAL A 484 0.46 2.52 -5.10
N PHE A 485 0.83 1.39 -4.49
CA PHE A 485 -0.12 0.34 -4.13
C PHE A 485 -0.48 0.33 -2.63
N GLY A 486 -1.45 -0.50 -2.25
CA GLY A 486 -2.19 -0.40 -0.99
C GLY A 486 -1.40 -0.66 0.29
N ARG A 487 -0.28 -1.40 0.23
CA ARG A 487 0.59 -1.61 1.40
C ARG A 487 1.36 -0.36 1.82
N SER A 488 1.43 0.66 0.96
CA SER A 488 2.16 1.88 1.27
C SER A 488 1.71 2.53 2.57
N PRO A 489 2.62 2.83 3.49
CA PRO A 489 2.29 3.55 4.71
C PRO A 489 1.73 4.95 4.46
N LEU A 490 2.06 5.58 3.32
CA LEU A 490 1.50 6.87 2.92
C LEU A 490 0.01 6.78 2.55
N VAL A 491 -0.46 5.62 2.06
CA VAL A 491 -1.89 5.35 1.88
C VAL A 491 -2.52 5.05 3.23
N LYS A 492 -1.98 4.07 3.95
CA LYS A 492 -2.57 3.52 5.18
C LYS A 492 -2.75 4.55 6.29
N MET A 493 -1.82 5.47 6.47
CA MET A 493 -1.93 6.50 7.51
C MET A 493 -3.17 7.40 7.37
N TRP A 494 -3.68 7.59 6.15
CA TRP A 494 -4.86 8.41 5.86
C TRP A 494 -5.80 7.67 4.88
N MET A 495 -6.08 6.40 5.17
CA MET A 495 -6.97 5.61 4.33
C MET A 495 -8.44 5.78 4.71
N ASP A 496 -9.31 5.52 3.75
CA ASP A 496 -10.73 5.27 3.92
C ASP A 496 -10.94 3.76 4.00
N ASP A 497 -11.32 3.26 5.19
CA ASP A 497 -11.44 1.84 5.54
C ASP A 497 -12.77 1.64 6.28
N PRO A 498 -13.90 1.72 5.56
CA PRO A 498 -15.23 1.73 6.17
C PRO A 498 -15.64 0.39 6.80
N ASP A 499 -15.01 -0.69 6.40
CA ASP A 499 -15.26 -2.05 6.93
C ASP A 499 -14.20 -2.51 7.95
N ASN A 500 -13.21 -1.64 8.25
CA ASN A 500 -12.19 -1.82 9.27
C ASN A 500 -11.39 -3.13 9.11
N ASP A 501 -11.09 -3.50 7.86
CA ASP A 501 -10.27 -4.67 7.53
C ASP A 501 -8.79 -4.34 7.35
N SER A 502 -8.40 -3.10 7.61
CA SER A 502 -7.06 -2.52 7.47
C SER A 502 -6.59 -2.36 6.02
N TRP A 503 -7.52 -2.35 5.06
CA TRP A 503 -7.30 -2.09 3.66
C TRP A 503 -8.27 -1.02 3.15
N GLY A 504 -7.75 -0.09 2.37
CA GLY A 504 -8.57 0.99 1.83
C GLY A 504 -7.80 1.92 0.91
N GLY A 505 -8.51 2.78 0.22
CA GLY A 505 -7.94 3.83 -0.61
C GLY A 505 -7.62 5.11 0.19
N PRO A 506 -7.01 6.12 -0.44
CA PRO A 506 -6.76 7.40 0.20
C PRO A 506 -8.07 8.08 0.60
N SER A 507 -8.19 8.50 1.85
CA SER A 507 -9.27 9.37 2.30
C SER A 507 -9.08 10.82 1.79
N ASN A 508 -10.08 11.66 1.98
CA ASN A 508 -9.99 13.08 1.63
C ASN A 508 -8.98 13.88 2.48
N GLU A 509 -8.46 13.27 3.55
CA GLU A 509 -7.40 13.87 4.39
C GLU A 509 -6.00 13.50 3.92
N ASN A 510 -5.88 12.53 3.01
CA ASN A 510 -4.57 12.07 2.58
C ASN A 510 -3.81 13.20 1.86
N PRO A 511 -2.63 13.61 2.38
CA PRO A 511 -1.90 14.71 1.79
C PRO A 511 -1.06 14.31 0.57
N TYR A 512 -0.90 13.02 0.30
CA TYR A 512 -0.04 12.50 -0.76
C TYR A 512 -0.80 12.10 -2.02
N PHE A 513 -2.07 11.70 -1.90
CA PHE A 513 -2.82 11.06 -2.99
C PHE A 513 -4.12 11.77 -3.30
N ASN A 514 -4.54 11.61 -4.54
CA ASN A 514 -5.88 11.95 -4.98
C ASN A 514 -6.85 10.80 -4.64
N GLN A 515 -8.07 11.11 -4.22
CA GLN A 515 -9.12 10.09 -4.04
C GLN A 515 -9.54 9.45 -5.36
N SER A 516 -9.52 10.24 -6.44
CA SER A 516 -9.73 9.78 -7.81
C SER A 516 -8.59 10.28 -8.67
N ALA A 517 -8.09 9.43 -9.55
CA ALA A 517 -6.94 9.75 -10.39
C ALA A 517 -7.19 10.98 -11.26
N LYS A 518 -6.16 11.78 -11.46
CA LYS A 518 -6.15 12.99 -12.30
C LYS A 518 -5.67 12.71 -13.73
N HIS A 519 -5.72 11.46 -14.14
CA HIS A 519 -5.36 10.99 -15.48
C HIS A 519 -6.02 9.66 -15.81
N THR A 520 -6.12 9.31 -17.09
CA THR A 520 -6.89 8.15 -17.57
C THR A 520 -6.17 6.79 -17.36
N TYR A 521 -4.86 6.78 -17.17
CA TYR A 521 -4.05 5.55 -17.15
C TYR A 521 -3.69 5.08 -15.75
N SER A 522 -4.51 5.37 -14.75
CA SER A 522 -4.24 4.98 -13.36
C SER A 522 -4.29 3.46 -13.19
N VAL A 523 -3.30 2.92 -12.48
CA VAL A 523 -3.20 1.50 -12.13
C VAL A 523 -3.09 1.26 -10.61
N GLY A 524 -2.91 2.32 -9.84
CA GLY A 524 -2.80 2.32 -8.38
C GLY A 524 -3.39 3.61 -7.81
N TYR A 525 -2.96 4.00 -6.60
CA TYR A 525 -3.35 5.27 -5.99
C TYR A 525 -2.49 6.41 -6.53
N ASP A 526 -3.16 7.37 -7.16
CA ASP A 526 -2.57 8.48 -7.89
C ASP A 526 -1.95 9.53 -6.98
N PHE A 527 -0.65 9.81 -7.12
CA PHE A 527 0.04 10.84 -6.35
C PHE A 527 -0.45 12.24 -6.69
N ASN A 528 -0.75 13.03 -5.66
CA ASN A 528 -1.00 14.46 -5.79
C ASN A 528 0.33 15.24 -5.83
N HIS A 529 0.93 15.36 -6.99
CA HIS A 529 2.21 16.05 -7.19
C HIS A 529 2.17 17.57 -7.02
N GLN A 530 1.00 18.19 -6.84
CA GLN A 530 0.90 19.60 -6.44
C GLN A 530 1.14 19.78 -4.94
N ASN A 531 1.04 18.71 -4.13
CA ASN A 531 1.30 18.77 -2.71
C ASN A 531 2.82 18.75 -2.42
N GLU A 532 3.27 19.67 -1.56
CA GLU A 532 4.69 19.79 -1.19
C GLU A 532 5.25 18.52 -0.51
N LEU A 533 4.41 17.77 0.21
CA LEU A 533 4.82 16.52 0.85
C LEU A 533 5.11 15.43 -0.19
N THR A 534 4.30 15.34 -1.24
CA THR A 534 4.53 14.44 -2.38
C THR A 534 5.82 14.81 -3.12
N GLN A 535 6.04 16.11 -3.36
CA GLN A 535 7.26 16.58 -4.00
C GLN A 535 8.49 16.31 -3.14
N TYR A 536 8.39 16.50 -1.83
CA TYR A 536 9.46 16.16 -0.89
C TYR A 536 9.77 14.66 -0.92
N TYR A 537 8.73 13.81 -0.84
CA TYR A 537 8.88 12.36 -0.93
C TYR A 537 9.57 11.93 -2.23
N THR A 538 9.10 12.43 -3.37
CA THR A 538 9.69 12.17 -4.69
C THR A 538 11.17 12.56 -4.75
N LYS A 539 11.53 13.75 -4.23
CA LYS A 539 12.92 14.20 -4.16
C LYS A 539 13.79 13.30 -3.25
N ARG A 540 13.23 12.81 -2.13
CA ARG A 540 13.93 11.87 -1.25
C ARG A 540 14.18 10.52 -1.92
N VAL A 541 13.23 10.02 -2.75
CA VAL A 541 13.43 8.82 -3.58
C VAL A 541 14.57 9.05 -4.57
N VAL A 542 14.55 10.15 -5.31
CA VAL A 542 15.61 10.52 -6.25
C VAL A 542 16.97 10.63 -5.55
N GLU A 543 17.04 11.32 -4.40
CA GLU A 543 18.26 11.47 -3.59
C GLU A 543 18.82 10.11 -3.17
N HIS A 544 17.97 9.21 -2.71
CA HIS A 544 18.37 7.88 -2.24
C HIS A 544 19.02 7.05 -3.35
N TRP A 545 18.36 6.91 -4.48
CA TRP A 545 18.89 6.09 -5.57
C TRP A 545 20.15 6.66 -6.23
N ILE A 546 20.29 8.00 -6.30
CA ILE A 546 21.49 8.63 -6.80
C ILE A 546 22.65 8.51 -5.81
N ASN A 547 22.44 8.88 -4.53
CA ASN A 547 23.53 9.00 -3.57
C ASN A 547 23.96 7.66 -2.97
N ASP A 548 22.99 6.77 -2.65
CA ASP A 548 23.27 5.53 -1.94
C ASP A 548 23.58 4.37 -2.90
N TYR A 549 23.04 4.41 -4.13
CA TYR A 549 23.23 3.34 -5.13
C TYR A 549 24.02 3.78 -6.36
N LYS A 550 24.35 5.07 -6.50
CA LYS A 550 25.04 5.61 -7.69
C LYS A 550 24.34 5.27 -9.01
N ILE A 551 23.02 5.29 -9.04
CA ILE A 551 22.23 5.12 -10.26
C ILE A 551 22.52 6.29 -11.21
N ASP A 552 22.83 5.98 -12.47
CA ASP A 552 23.30 6.95 -13.49
C ASP A 552 22.16 7.69 -14.18
N GLY A 553 20.95 7.16 -14.13
CA GLY A 553 19.78 7.74 -14.76
C GLY A 553 18.48 7.15 -14.29
N PHE A 554 17.38 7.87 -14.54
CA PHE A 554 16.03 7.37 -14.33
C PHE A 554 15.23 7.39 -15.63
N ARG A 555 14.51 6.30 -15.89
CA ARG A 555 13.34 6.28 -16.76
C ARG A 555 12.11 6.51 -15.88
N TRP A 556 11.45 7.64 -16.06
CA TRP A 556 10.23 7.98 -15.31
C TRP A 556 9.03 7.37 -16.00
N ASP A 557 8.41 6.44 -15.31
CA ASP A 557 7.23 5.72 -15.78
C ASP A 557 6.01 6.64 -15.87
N LEU A 558 5.21 6.44 -16.91
CA LEU A 558 3.91 7.08 -17.12
C LEU A 558 3.88 8.56 -16.71
N THR A 559 4.76 9.39 -17.28
CA THR A 559 4.81 10.82 -16.94
C THR A 559 3.50 11.58 -17.22
N LYS A 560 2.58 10.98 -17.96
CA LYS A 560 1.20 11.50 -18.13
C LYS A 560 0.45 11.60 -16.80
N GLY A 561 0.78 10.74 -15.84
CA GLY A 561 0.17 10.70 -14.51
C GLY A 561 0.56 11.84 -13.58
N PHE A 562 1.48 12.73 -13.97
CA PHE A 562 1.95 13.81 -13.11
C PHE A 562 1.12 15.09 -13.18
N THR A 563 0.09 15.18 -14.03
CA THR A 563 -0.82 16.32 -14.06
C THR A 563 -1.89 16.23 -12.97
N GLN A 564 -2.38 17.40 -12.52
CA GLN A 564 -3.52 17.50 -11.62
C GLN A 564 -4.73 18.19 -12.29
N ASN A 565 -4.64 18.44 -13.61
CA ASN A 565 -5.63 19.20 -14.36
C ASN A 565 -6.70 18.35 -15.06
N CYS A 566 -6.51 17.03 -15.09
CA CYS A 566 -7.43 16.12 -15.78
C CYS A 566 -8.22 15.26 -14.77
N ASP A 567 -8.92 14.27 -15.27
CA ASP A 567 -9.63 13.26 -14.50
C ASP A 567 -9.49 11.87 -15.17
N GLU A 568 -9.87 10.83 -14.48
CA GLU A 568 -9.71 9.44 -14.91
C GLU A 568 -10.48 9.07 -16.19
N ASN A 569 -11.50 9.85 -16.56
CA ASN A 569 -12.34 9.59 -17.72
C ASN A 569 -12.02 10.50 -18.91
N ASN A 570 -11.06 11.42 -18.78
CA ASN A 570 -10.76 12.41 -19.79
C ASN A 570 -9.45 12.11 -20.54
N TYR A 571 -9.55 11.17 -21.47
CA TYR A 571 -8.43 10.73 -22.31
C TYR A 571 -7.78 11.88 -23.09
N ASP A 572 -8.59 12.76 -23.68
CA ASP A 572 -8.09 13.87 -24.49
C ASP A 572 -7.31 14.88 -23.64
N CYS A 573 -7.79 15.19 -22.43
CA CYS A 573 -7.06 16.01 -21.49
C CYS A 573 -5.70 15.41 -21.13
N THR A 574 -5.69 14.13 -20.72
CA THR A 574 -4.46 13.43 -20.28
C THR A 574 -3.40 13.42 -21.39
N ASN A 575 -3.79 13.25 -22.65
CA ASN A 575 -2.87 13.21 -23.79
C ASN A 575 -2.54 14.57 -24.41
N SER A 576 -3.21 15.64 -23.97
CA SER A 576 -2.96 17.01 -24.41
C SER A 576 -1.89 17.68 -23.55
N PHE A 577 -1.37 18.82 -24.02
CA PHE A 577 -0.39 19.62 -23.30
C PHE A 577 -0.89 20.09 -21.94
N GLN A 578 -0.13 19.81 -20.86
CA GLN A 578 -0.45 20.21 -19.49
C GLN A 578 0.75 20.97 -18.87
N GLN A 579 0.60 22.27 -18.65
CA GLN A 579 1.68 23.12 -18.16
C GLN A 579 2.16 22.72 -16.75
N ASP A 580 1.25 22.35 -15.86
CA ASP A 580 1.56 21.91 -14.50
C ASP A 580 2.52 20.71 -14.50
N ARG A 581 2.26 19.72 -15.33
CA ARG A 581 3.09 18.54 -15.52
C ARG A 581 4.45 18.91 -16.13
N VAL A 582 4.47 19.81 -17.11
CA VAL A 582 5.70 20.28 -17.75
C VAL A 582 6.63 20.91 -16.72
N ASP A 583 6.10 21.84 -15.91
CA ASP A 583 6.90 22.57 -14.92
C ASP A 583 7.36 21.68 -13.78
N LEU A 584 6.51 20.82 -13.29
CA LEU A 584 6.80 19.86 -12.23
C LEU A 584 7.95 18.92 -12.62
N LEU A 585 7.85 18.27 -13.77
CA LEU A 585 8.84 17.30 -14.24
C LEU A 585 10.18 17.97 -14.57
N LYS A 586 10.17 19.22 -15.05
CA LYS A 586 11.40 20.03 -15.12
C LYS A 586 12.04 20.23 -13.76
N SER A 587 11.25 20.46 -12.71
CA SER A 587 11.77 20.63 -11.34
C SER A 587 12.42 19.36 -10.79
N TYR A 588 11.87 18.18 -11.10
CA TYR A 588 12.48 16.91 -10.71
C TYR A 588 13.76 16.60 -11.51
N ALA A 589 13.76 16.94 -12.79
CA ALA A 589 14.99 16.85 -13.58
C ALA A 589 16.10 17.78 -13.04
N ASP A 590 15.77 19.02 -12.71
CA ASP A 590 16.70 19.96 -12.09
C ASP A 590 17.23 19.46 -10.75
N TYR A 591 16.35 18.82 -9.93
CA TYR A 591 16.79 18.23 -8.68
C TYR A 591 17.78 17.07 -8.91
N SER A 592 17.51 16.18 -9.86
CA SER A 592 18.43 15.10 -10.24
C SER A 592 19.78 15.66 -10.68
N TRP A 593 19.79 16.69 -11.54
CA TRP A 593 21.00 17.35 -12.01
C TRP A 593 21.74 18.18 -10.95
N SER A 594 21.07 18.56 -9.87
CA SER A 594 21.71 19.20 -8.71
C SER A 594 22.52 18.22 -7.88
N LEU A 595 22.11 16.95 -7.85
CA LEU A 595 22.80 15.86 -7.16
C LEU A 595 23.93 15.27 -8.02
N ASP A 596 23.64 15.04 -9.29
CA ASP A 596 24.55 14.49 -10.29
C ASP A 596 24.36 15.24 -11.61
N PRO A 597 25.31 16.16 -11.98
CA PRO A 597 25.15 16.99 -13.16
C PRO A 597 24.98 16.23 -14.46
N ASP A 598 25.49 15.03 -14.58
CA ASP A 598 25.42 14.18 -15.77
C ASP A 598 24.38 13.08 -15.71
N HIS A 599 23.52 13.12 -14.70
CA HIS A 599 22.43 12.15 -14.53
C HIS A 599 21.52 12.11 -15.77
N TYR A 600 21.19 10.89 -16.23
CA TYR A 600 20.25 10.71 -17.34
C TYR A 600 18.82 10.85 -16.83
N VAL A 601 18.04 11.70 -17.50
CA VAL A 601 16.61 11.84 -17.24
C VAL A 601 15.87 11.43 -18.51
N ILE A 602 15.09 10.36 -18.42
CA ILE A 602 14.31 9.79 -19.53
C ILE A 602 12.86 9.78 -19.13
N PHE A 603 11.96 10.32 -19.96
CA PHE A 603 10.51 10.30 -19.70
C PHE A 603 9.79 9.34 -20.64
N GLU A 604 9.06 8.40 -20.07
CA GLU A 604 8.02 7.68 -20.77
C GLU A 604 6.76 8.56 -20.79
N HIS A 605 6.60 9.30 -21.88
CA HIS A 605 5.45 10.19 -22.03
C HIS A 605 4.47 9.69 -23.08
N LEU A 606 4.93 9.45 -24.28
CA LEU A 606 4.15 8.95 -25.42
C LEU A 606 2.86 9.76 -25.66
N GLY A 607 2.96 11.08 -25.49
CA GLY A 607 1.84 12.01 -25.51
C GLY A 607 2.00 13.11 -26.56
N SER A 608 1.67 14.34 -26.16
CA SER A 608 1.75 15.52 -27.02
C SER A 608 3.20 15.82 -27.41
N ASN A 609 3.48 15.92 -28.71
CA ASN A 609 4.80 16.27 -29.19
C ASN A 609 5.27 17.66 -28.71
N SER A 610 4.34 18.56 -28.40
CA SER A 610 4.67 19.89 -27.86
C SER A 610 5.27 19.83 -26.47
N GLU A 611 4.76 18.94 -25.60
CA GLU A 611 5.36 18.70 -24.26
C GLU A 611 6.74 18.05 -24.38
N GLU A 612 6.85 17.03 -25.23
CA GLU A 612 8.13 16.34 -25.44
C GLU A 612 9.20 17.30 -25.99
N MET A 613 8.84 18.24 -26.87
CA MET A 613 9.74 19.29 -27.32
C MET A 613 10.18 20.23 -26.19
N GLU A 614 9.29 20.61 -25.28
CA GLU A 614 9.60 21.43 -24.12
C GLU A 614 10.66 20.79 -23.24
N TRP A 615 10.52 19.48 -22.97
CA TRP A 615 11.45 18.74 -22.14
C TRP A 615 12.77 18.42 -22.87
N ALA A 616 12.69 17.95 -24.10
CA ALA A 616 13.89 17.62 -24.88
C ALA A 616 14.82 18.82 -25.10
N ASN A 617 14.23 20.02 -25.26
CA ASN A 617 14.96 21.25 -25.45
C ASN A 617 15.28 22.01 -24.15
N TYR A 618 14.82 21.50 -22.99
CA TYR A 618 15.04 22.16 -21.71
C TYR A 618 16.50 22.17 -21.30
N ARG A 619 17.06 23.36 -21.06
CA ARG A 619 18.48 23.62 -20.72
C ARG A 619 19.48 22.96 -21.67
N ILE A 620 19.09 22.81 -22.94
CA ILE A 620 19.91 22.12 -23.96
C ILE A 620 21.28 22.81 -24.17
N ASN A 621 21.35 24.15 -24.06
CA ASN A 621 22.59 24.92 -24.16
C ASN A 621 23.56 24.68 -23.00
N GLU A 622 23.10 24.03 -21.92
CA GLU A 622 23.91 23.61 -20.78
C GLU A 622 24.32 22.15 -20.89
N GLY A 623 24.11 21.52 -22.05
CA GLY A 623 24.35 20.09 -22.25
C GLY A 623 23.30 19.16 -21.57
N LYS A 624 22.18 19.74 -21.07
CA LYS A 624 21.10 19.01 -20.45
C LYS A 624 20.15 18.46 -21.52
N GLY A 625 18.86 18.66 -21.38
CA GLY A 625 17.80 18.10 -22.20
C GLY A 625 17.33 16.74 -21.65
N ILE A 626 16.02 16.63 -21.50
CA ILE A 626 15.38 15.39 -21.03
C ILE A 626 15.21 14.47 -22.23
N MET A 627 15.62 13.22 -22.10
CA MET A 627 15.45 12.24 -23.17
C MET A 627 14.02 11.71 -23.18
N MET A 628 13.46 11.54 -24.37
CA MET A 628 12.09 11.10 -24.54
C MET A 628 12.03 9.66 -25.03
N TRP A 629 11.15 8.90 -24.47
CA TRP A 629 10.88 7.50 -24.90
C TRP A 629 10.27 7.49 -26.30
N GLY A 630 10.92 6.86 -27.25
CA GLY A 630 10.58 6.91 -28.67
C GLY A 630 10.08 5.59 -29.23
N LYS A 631 8.84 5.23 -28.93
CA LYS A 631 8.20 3.97 -29.37
C LYS A 631 8.12 3.88 -30.90
N MET A 632 8.79 2.89 -31.48
CA MET A 632 8.82 2.60 -32.92
C MET A 632 8.40 1.16 -33.25
N THR A 633 7.90 0.41 -32.28
CA THR A 633 7.60 -1.03 -32.37
C THR A 633 6.71 -1.37 -33.55
N SER A 634 5.62 -0.63 -33.79
CA SER A 634 4.71 -0.87 -34.92
C SER A 634 5.42 -0.80 -36.26
N MET A 635 6.26 0.23 -36.47
CA MET A 635 6.95 0.48 -37.72
C MET A 635 8.02 -0.60 -38.00
N PHE A 636 8.79 -0.97 -36.96
CA PHE A 636 9.76 -2.06 -37.05
C PHE A 636 9.09 -3.41 -37.29
N ASN A 637 7.94 -3.68 -36.69
CA ASN A 637 7.14 -4.88 -36.95
C ASN A 637 6.69 -4.91 -38.42
N GLN A 638 6.18 -3.80 -38.97
CA GLN A 638 5.77 -3.74 -40.38
C GLN A 638 6.95 -4.01 -41.32
N LEU A 639 8.09 -3.35 -41.08
CA LEU A 639 9.30 -3.56 -41.88
C LEU A 639 9.77 -5.01 -41.83
N SER A 640 9.88 -5.59 -40.63
CA SER A 640 10.41 -6.94 -40.46
C SER A 640 9.49 -8.05 -41.04
N MET A 641 8.17 -7.80 -41.04
CA MET A 641 7.18 -8.71 -41.67
C MET A 641 7.04 -8.51 -43.17
N GLY A 642 7.74 -7.58 -43.81
CA GLY A 642 7.66 -7.31 -45.24
C GLY A 642 6.46 -6.46 -45.67
N TYR A 643 5.84 -5.70 -44.76
CA TYR A 643 4.78 -4.76 -45.11
C TYR A 643 5.37 -3.34 -45.27
N ASN A 644 5.10 -2.71 -46.41
CA ASN A 644 5.59 -1.34 -46.68
C ASN A 644 4.64 -0.26 -46.13
N ASP A 645 3.38 -0.56 -45.95
CA ASP A 645 2.39 0.35 -45.42
C ASP A 645 2.64 0.53 -43.90
N ASN A 646 2.66 1.80 -43.42
CA ASN A 646 2.93 2.13 -42.02
C ASN A 646 4.32 1.72 -41.50
N SER A 647 5.32 1.61 -42.36
CA SER A 647 6.70 1.24 -42.03
C SER A 647 7.65 2.46 -41.96
N ASP A 648 7.13 3.67 -41.89
CA ASP A 648 7.92 4.90 -41.85
C ASP A 648 8.59 5.06 -40.45
N ILE A 649 9.90 4.92 -40.40
CA ILE A 649 10.73 5.06 -39.23
C ILE A 649 11.32 6.48 -39.06
N SER A 650 10.90 7.46 -39.87
CA SER A 650 11.47 8.82 -39.81
C SER A 650 11.32 9.47 -38.42
N ARG A 651 10.33 9.09 -37.63
CA ARG A 651 10.15 9.54 -36.26
C ARG A 651 11.23 9.05 -35.29
N ALA A 652 12.11 8.14 -35.68
CA ALA A 652 13.29 7.77 -34.92
C ALA A 652 14.37 8.88 -34.93
N ASP A 653 14.29 9.83 -35.86
CA ASP A 653 15.18 10.99 -35.87
C ASP A 653 14.62 12.12 -34.96
N HIS A 654 15.42 12.57 -34.02
CA HIS A 654 15.11 13.67 -33.11
C HIS A 654 14.65 14.95 -33.84
N LYS A 655 15.23 15.24 -35.03
CA LYS A 655 14.85 16.42 -35.83
C LYS A 655 13.41 16.36 -36.33
N SER A 656 12.93 15.16 -36.67
CA SER A 656 11.54 14.98 -37.11
C SER A 656 10.53 15.27 -35.98
N ARG A 657 11.02 15.25 -34.73
CA ARG A 657 10.28 15.54 -33.52
C ARG A 657 10.41 17.01 -33.07
N GLY A 658 11.25 17.81 -33.74
CA GLY A 658 11.56 19.19 -33.34
C GLY A 658 12.50 19.33 -32.15
N PHE A 659 13.26 18.29 -31.83
CA PHE A 659 14.27 18.33 -30.79
C PHE A 659 15.55 18.95 -31.32
N ASN A 660 16.16 19.86 -30.57
CA ASN A 660 17.37 20.60 -30.97
C ASN A 660 18.64 19.74 -30.92
N ASP A 661 18.61 18.64 -30.16
CA ASP A 661 19.69 17.68 -30.04
C ASP A 661 19.14 16.26 -29.88
N LYS A 662 20.01 15.24 -29.88
CA LYS A 662 19.68 13.83 -29.76
C LYS A 662 19.16 13.51 -28.35
N ARG A 663 17.92 13.80 -28.10
CA ARG A 663 17.19 13.54 -26.84
C ARG A 663 15.99 12.61 -27.07
N LEU A 664 16.21 11.57 -27.91
CA LEU A 664 15.21 10.57 -28.22
C LEU A 664 15.79 9.16 -28.02
N VAL A 665 15.24 8.40 -27.10
CA VAL A 665 15.55 6.97 -26.88
C VAL A 665 14.58 6.17 -27.74
N THR A 666 15.03 5.74 -28.91
CA THR A 666 14.22 5.02 -29.88
C THR A 666 14.36 3.52 -29.68
N TYR A 667 13.25 2.80 -29.63
CA TYR A 667 13.24 1.34 -29.45
C TYR A 667 12.28 0.64 -30.40
N ALA A 668 12.65 -0.59 -30.74
CA ALA A 668 11.85 -1.52 -31.53
C ALA A 668 11.07 -2.52 -30.65
N GLU A 669 11.58 -2.81 -29.46
CA GLU A 669 11.01 -3.70 -28.46
C GLU A 669 11.16 -3.08 -27.07
N SER A 670 10.20 -3.33 -26.19
CA SER A 670 10.23 -3.05 -24.75
C SER A 670 9.39 -4.09 -24.02
N HIS A 671 9.31 -4.01 -22.68
CA HIS A 671 8.46 -4.90 -21.88
C HIS A 671 6.95 -4.79 -22.21
N ASP A 672 6.49 -3.64 -22.70
CA ASP A 672 5.08 -3.39 -23.05
C ASP A 672 4.65 -3.95 -24.40
N GLU A 673 5.60 -4.46 -25.19
CA GLU A 673 5.35 -4.82 -26.57
C GLU A 673 5.63 -6.30 -26.83
N GLU A 674 4.85 -6.88 -27.72
CA GLU A 674 5.18 -8.21 -28.24
C GLU A 674 6.47 -8.18 -29.04
N ARG A 675 7.32 -9.17 -28.84
CA ARG A 675 8.61 -9.31 -29.53
C ARG A 675 8.44 -9.34 -31.04
N ILE A 676 9.35 -8.69 -31.77
CA ILE A 676 9.34 -8.62 -33.24
C ILE A 676 9.30 -10.01 -33.84
N MET A 677 10.08 -10.97 -33.35
CA MET A 677 10.11 -12.34 -33.85
C MET A 677 8.78 -13.06 -33.64
N TYR A 678 8.05 -12.80 -32.56
CA TYR A 678 6.70 -13.34 -32.39
C TYR A 678 5.76 -12.82 -33.49
N LYS A 679 5.80 -11.51 -33.76
CA LYS A 679 5.00 -10.90 -34.84
C LYS A 679 5.37 -11.47 -36.20
N ASN A 680 6.67 -11.60 -36.50
CA ASN A 680 7.14 -12.16 -37.73
C ASN A 680 6.65 -13.58 -37.95
N LEU A 681 6.77 -14.45 -36.97
CA LEU A 681 6.34 -15.85 -37.07
C LEU A 681 4.83 -16.02 -37.28
N ASN A 682 4.03 -15.11 -36.72
CA ASN A 682 2.56 -15.24 -36.74
C ASN A 682 1.87 -14.44 -37.86
N PHE A 683 2.48 -13.36 -38.35
CA PHE A 683 1.80 -12.37 -39.20
C PHE A 683 2.60 -11.97 -40.46
N GLN A 684 3.76 -12.55 -40.75
CA GLN A 684 4.58 -12.16 -41.87
C GLN A 684 3.87 -12.40 -43.21
N ASN A 685 4.18 -11.53 -44.17
CA ASN A 685 3.58 -11.57 -45.51
C ASN A 685 4.24 -12.61 -46.44
N ASN A 686 5.52 -12.96 -46.21
CA ASN A 686 6.26 -14.01 -46.85
C ASN A 686 6.96 -14.90 -45.84
N PRO A 687 6.85 -16.24 -45.94
CA PRO A 687 7.55 -17.15 -45.05
C PRO A 687 9.06 -17.13 -45.26
#